data_e648b8509d1b6144a6c5938a7a6b1727
#
_entry.id   e648b8509d1b6144a6c5938a7a6b1727
#
_cell.length_a   1.000
_cell.length_b   1.000
_cell.length_c   1.000
_cell.angle_alpha   90.00
_cell.angle_beta   90.00
_cell.angle_gamma   90.00
#
_symmetry.space_group_name_H-M   'P 1'
#
loop_
_entity.id
_entity.type
_entity.pdbx_description
1 polymer ?
#
loop_
_entity_poly.entity_id
_entity_poly.type
_entity_poly.pdbx_seq_one_letter_code
_entity_poly.pdbx_strand_id
1 'polypeptide(L)'
;MVSRGLLIAFAGVHLFAQQSATIEIDTRKVVHPVPRTVFGGFLEPLRSATYTGGLWAQLLENPSFEDNLWSAAAIVHMIQGRPELDRASRIGLPIPWESLYPQGTRFESRWGDAVNSSRSLLIMGLPGKQTGVRQAIYPPVHRELRYTGSIWAKPVSGGKRIEVSLRRHDRPDEVLAKAQIELTSGDWKRYEYALELTKGQLSRREPADFAVAVSDEARVLIDQVLLYPADHMDGLNPEAVEMTKALKLPILRFGGNYTSGYHWRDGVGPMDKRVSMLNQAWGQPEYNHFGTDEFLRFCRLTATQPQICLNMGSGTVEEAVEWVEYVNARWGAGLTWELGNELWGNFQIGYPTLDRIAARTREFSEAVRKVDPSAKLIATGQDPDRFRAWNAAQLSLGPEYFQYLATHMVLEAGAVRKANPSPEFVAEAMFALPVGIERMFHDMKNQIDADARMKGRTGIALTEWLFRAPFSPAPPDYRQPRIPEYRNLGGAIWTASMLNMLIRVADFVPIANMTGIVEYGRLWEKRGITYGVPSYWAFRMYSNADVANLLDTKLDVAQYSVKEGAPRSPDIPDVPYLDVVAVANQTGDKITLFGVNRNLNKDISATIKLSGFSAHSASGKLLAAESIYVGNDDAQPEAVVPQELKLAVSGSTFSYTFPKASVTEIELR
;
A
#
# COMPACT_ATOMS: atom_id res chain seq x y z
N MET A 1 15.79 41.93 -67.93
CA MET A 1 15.15 42.52 -66.75
C MET A 1 14.43 41.42 -66.00
N VAL A 2 15.02 40.92 -64.93
CA VAL A 2 14.47 39.85 -64.10
C VAL A 2 14.15 40.48 -62.73
N SER A 3 12.86 40.55 -62.43
CA SER A 3 12.34 41.02 -61.15
C SER A 3 12.46 39.91 -60.10
N ARG A 4 13.21 40.15 -59.01
CA ARG A 4 13.27 39.28 -57.82
C ARG A 4 12.15 39.68 -56.87
N GLY A 5 11.15 38.83 -56.71
CA GLY A 5 10.15 38.95 -55.67
C GLY A 5 10.71 38.47 -54.33
N LEU A 6 10.65 39.31 -53.31
CA LEU A 6 11.03 39.02 -51.90
C LEU A 6 9.85 38.35 -51.23
N LEU A 7 9.97 37.02 -50.90
CA LEU A 7 9.00 36.32 -50.04
C LEU A 7 9.36 36.62 -48.58
N ILE A 8 8.51 37.40 -47.90
CA ILE A 8 8.56 37.62 -46.46
C ILE A 8 7.77 36.45 -45.82
N ALA A 9 8.47 35.49 -45.20
CA ALA A 9 7.86 34.49 -44.39
C ALA A 9 7.46 35.10 -43.04
N PHE A 10 6.17 35.26 -42.78
CA PHE A 10 5.66 35.53 -41.45
C PHE A 10 5.75 34.24 -40.61
N ALA A 11 6.72 34.16 -39.73
CA ALA A 11 6.72 33.16 -38.65
C ALA A 11 5.63 33.57 -37.64
N GLY A 12 4.49 32.92 -37.73
CA GLY A 12 3.43 33.05 -36.73
C GLY A 12 3.92 32.47 -35.40
N VAL A 13 4.29 33.31 -34.46
CA VAL A 13 4.44 32.92 -33.06
C VAL A 13 3.05 32.62 -32.56
N HIS A 14 2.70 31.34 -32.47
CA HIS A 14 1.52 30.91 -31.72
C HIS A 14 1.77 31.21 -30.23
N LEU A 15 1.40 32.38 -29.77
CA LEU A 15 1.15 32.67 -28.36
C LEU A 15 -0.01 31.76 -27.94
N PHE A 16 0.28 30.58 -27.38
CA PHE A 16 -0.69 29.86 -26.63
C PHE A 16 -1.14 30.77 -25.48
N ALA A 17 -2.40 31.17 -25.46
CA ALA A 17 -2.95 31.98 -24.39
C ALA A 17 -2.78 31.21 -23.06
N GLN A 18 -1.87 31.72 -22.25
CA GLN A 18 -1.59 31.22 -20.91
C GLN A 18 -2.88 31.41 -20.07
N GLN A 19 -3.34 30.35 -19.40
CA GLN A 19 -4.46 30.53 -18.48
C GLN A 19 -4.01 31.34 -17.27
N SER A 20 -4.84 32.30 -16.84
CA SER A 20 -4.58 33.11 -15.65
C SER A 20 -5.45 32.67 -14.50
N ALA A 21 -4.95 32.83 -13.27
CA ALA A 21 -5.67 32.59 -12.03
C ALA A 21 -5.39 33.71 -11.01
N THR A 22 -6.31 33.91 -10.08
CA THR A 22 -6.11 34.73 -8.88
C THR A 22 -6.34 33.87 -7.64
N ILE A 23 -5.39 33.88 -6.72
CA ILE A 23 -5.45 33.18 -5.44
C ILE A 23 -5.38 34.25 -4.34
N GLU A 24 -6.43 34.37 -3.53
CA GLU A 24 -6.49 35.28 -2.39
C GLU A 24 -6.56 34.48 -1.10
N ILE A 25 -5.58 34.67 -0.22
CA ILE A 25 -5.45 33.93 1.04
C ILE A 25 -5.56 34.95 2.19
N ASP A 26 -6.59 34.81 3.03
CA ASP A 26 -6.67 35.56 4.28
C ASP A 26 -6.07 34.76 5.46
N THR A 27 -4.82 35.06 5.79
CA THR A 27 -4.07 34.33 6.83
C THR A 27 -4.56 34.62 8.24
N ARG A 28 -5.42 35.64 8.43
CA ARG A 28 -6.05 35.98 9.72
C ARG A 28 -7.31 35.13 9.96
N LYS A 29 -7.79 34.45 8.93
CA LYS A 29 -9.02 33.68 8.98
C LYS A 29 -8.74 32.19 8.84
N VAL A 30 -8.66 31.52 9.99
CA VAL A 30 -8.62 30.07 10.09
C VAL A 30 -10.03 29.53 9.83
N VAL A 31 -10.16 28.62 8.87
CA VAL A 31 -11.43 27.93 8.56
C VAL A 31 -11.67 26.85 9.63
N HIS A 32 -10.70 25.97 9.83
CA HIS A 32 -10.70 24.95 10.87
C HIS A 32 -9.27 24.38 11.08
N PRO A 33 -9.00 23.71 12.21
CA PRO A 33 -7.79 22.92 12.39
C PRO A 33 -7.76 21.71 11.46
N VAL A 34 -6.56 21.31 11.03
CA VAL A 34 -6.32 20.12 10.23
C VAL A 34 -5.59 19.07 11.09
N PRO A 35 -6.29 18.05 11.59
CA PRO A 35 -5.66 16.99 12.38
C PRO A 35 -4.70 16.18 11.50
N ARG A 36 -3.54 15.86 12.07
CA ARG A 36 -2.52 15.08 11.33
C ARG A 36 -3.02 13.73 10.83
N THR A 37 -4.04 13.16 11.47
CA THR A 37 -4.65 11.86 11.12
C THR A 37 -5.31 11.80 9.74
N VAL A 38 -5.46 12.93 9.04
CA VAL A 38 -5.82 12.95 7.60
C VAL A 38 -4.70 12.41 6.70
N PHE A 39 -3.46 12.30 7.21
CA PHE A 39 -2.31 11.72 6.51
C PHE A 39 -2.00 10.30 6.99
N GLY A 40 -3.01 9.52 7.32
CA GLY A 40 -2.87 8.15 7.79
C GLY A 40 -2.48 7.16 6.68
N GLY A 41 -2.09 5.96 7.12
CA GLY A 41 -1.77 4.84 6.26
C GLY A 41 -2.65 3.64 6.50
N PHE A 42 -2.69 2.74 5.54
CA PHE A 42 -3.36 1.45 5.64
C PHE A 42 -2.44 0.34 5.16
N LEU A 43 -2.36 -0.72 5.95
CA LEU A 43 -1.64 -1.94 5.65
C LEU A 43 -2.61 -3.11 5.71
N GLU A 44 -2.80 -3.79 4.60
CA GLU A 44 -3.42 -5.11 4.54
C GLU A 44 -2.33 -6.15 4.30
N PRO A 45 -2.23 -7.20 5.14
CA PRO A 45 -1.24 -8.26 4.95
C PRO A 45 -1.61 -9.13 3.73
N LEU A 46 -1.26 -8.65 2.56
CA LEU A 46 -1.35 -9.40 1.31
C LEU A 46 -0.01 -10.06 1.02
N ARG A 47 -0.04 -11.23 0.38
CA ARG A 47 1.17 -12.00 0.07
C ARG A 47 2.25 -11.12 -0.60
N SER A 48 1.89 -10.46 -1.69
CA SER A 48 2.83 -9.67 -2.49
C SER A 48 3.28 -8.37 -1.82
N ALA A 49 2.43 -7.79 -0.98
CA ALA A 49 2.76 -6.59 -0.22
C ALA A 49 3.60 -6.88 1.02
N THR A 50 3.35 -8.01 1.64
CA THR A 50 3.95 -8.37 2.93
C THR A 50 5.18 -9.25 2.76
N TYR A 51 5.06 -10.35 2.04
CA TYR A 51 6.09 -11.39 1.96
C TYR A 51 6.99 -11.22 0.72
N THR A 52 7.96 -12.13 0.57
CA THR A 52 8.90 -12.18 -0.58
C THR A 52 9.81 -10.96 -0.74
N GLY A 53 10.24 -10.39 0.38
CA GLY A 53 11.11 -9.20 0.38
C GLY A 53 10.36 -7.86 0.38
N GLY A 54 9.01 -7.87 0.37
CA GLY A 54 8.17 -6.68 0.48
C GLY A 54 8.34 -5.98 1.83
N LEU A 55 7.32 -6.00 2.68
CA LEU A 55 7.44 -5.47 4.05
C LEU A 55 8.25 -6.43 4.94
N TRP A 56 8.02 -7.73 4.80
CA TRP A 56 8.76 -8.80 5.48
C TRP A 56 9.93 -9.26 4.59
N ALA A 57 11.14 -9.19 5.10
CA ALA A 57 12.37 -9.37 4.33
C ALA A 57 12.67 -10.82 3.93
N GLN A 58 11.91 -11.79 4.41
CA GLN A 58 12.05 -13.20 4.06
C GLN A 58 11.83 -13.40 2.55
N LEU A 59 12.77 -14.02 1.86
CA LEU A 59 12.81 -14.09 0.39
C LEU A 59 12.11 -15.32 -0.18
N LEU A 60 11.87 -16.37 0.62
CA LEU A 60 11.26 -17.62 0.17
C LEU A 60 9.76 -17.62 0.40
N GLU A 61 9.04 -18.25 -0.50
CA GLU A 61 7.62 -18.54 -0.36
C GLU A 61 7.41 -19.99 0.05
N ASN A 62 6.26 -20.22 0.71
CA ASN A 62 5.85 -21.55 1.17
C ASN A 62 7.00 -22.28 1.92
N PRO A 63 7.46 -21.69 3.02
CA PRO A 63 8.60 -22.24 3.77
C PRO A 63 8.34 -23.60 4.40
N SER A 64 7.06 -23.95 4.60
CA SER A 64 6.60 -25.20 5.22
C SER A 64 6.16 -26.26 4.21
N PHE A 65 6.29 -26.03 2.92
CA PHE A 65 5.94 -26.98 1.86
C PHE A 65 4.45 -27.41 1.87
N GLU A 66 3.56 -26.51 2.26
CA GLU A 66 2.13 -26.78 2.35
C GLU A 66 1.45 -26.73 0.98
N ASP A 67 0.44 -27.57 0.79
CA ASP A 67 -0.50 -27.50 -0.33
C ASP A 67 -1.74 -26.66 0.06
N ASN A 68 -2.59 -26.38 -0.92
CA ASN A 68 -3.87 -25.70 -0.70
C ASN A 68 -3.77 -24.28 -0.12
N LEU A 69 -2.61 -23.62 -0.29
CA LEU A 69 -2.39 -22.22 0.09
C LEU A 69 -2.94 -21.23 -0.96
N TRP A 70 -3.43 -21.73 -2.09
CA TRP A 70 -3.88 -20.94 -3.21
C TRP A 70 -5.30 -21.32 -3.62
N SER A 71 -6.12 -20.34 -3.96
CA SER A 71 -7.36 -20.60 -4.66
C SER A 71 -7.09 -21.08 -6.09
N ALA A 72 -8.04 -21.81 -6.68
CA ALA A 72 -7.92 -22.31 -8.04
C ALA A 72 -7.65 -21.18 -9.07
N ALA A 73 -8.29 -20.02 -8.90
CA ALA A 73 -8.06 -18.86 -9.79
C ALA A 73 -6.63 -18.31 -9.65
N ALA A 74 -6.12 -18.18 -8.43
CA ALA A 74 -4.77 -17.67 -8.18
C ALA A 74 -3.69 -18.63 -8.73
N ILE A 75 -3.87 -19.95 -8.57
CA ILE A 75 -2.98 -20.97 -9.15
C ILE A 75 -2.93 -20.86 -10.67
N VAL A 76 -4.07 -20.75 -11.35
CA VAL A 76 -4.13 -20.63 -12.81
C VAL A 76 -3.33 -19.43 -13.30
N HIS A 77 -3.49 -18.27 -12.67
CA HIS A 77 -2.72 -17.08 -13.04
C HIS A 77 -1.22 -17.25 -12.80
N MET A 78 -0.82 -17.87 -11.71
CA MET A 78 0.57 -18.11 -11.40
C MET A 78 1.22 -19.05 -12.43
N ILE A 79 0.56 -20.14 -12.78
CA ILE A 79 1.07 -21.15 -13.69
C ILE A 79 1.11 -20.63 -15.15
N GLN A 80 0.16 -19.80 -15.56
CA GLN A 80 0.14 -19.21 -16.92
C GLN A 80 1.42 -18.42 -17.23
N GLY A 81 1.94 -17.70 -16.24
CA GLY A 81 3.19 -16.96 -16.39
C GLY A 81 4.47 -17.77 -16.13
N ARG A 82 4.33 -19.00 -15.56
CA ARG A 82 5.44 -19.81 -15.06
C ARG A 82 5.18 -21.31 -15.30
N PRO A 83 5.33 -21.78 -16.53
CA PRO A 83 5.02 -23.18 -16.87
C PRO A 83 5.90 -24.22 -16.14
N GLU A 84 7.06 -23.83 -15.63
CA GLU A 84 7.91 -24.66 -14.75
C GLU A 84 7.19 -25.07 -13.47
N LEU A 85 6.30 -24.23 -12.93
CA LEU A 85 5.52 -24.54 -11.73
C LEU A 85 4.47 -25.62 -11.98
N ASP A 86 3.88 -25.66 -13.19
CA ASP A 86 2.98 -26.75 -13.57
C ASP A 86 3.72 -28.11 -13.58
N ARG A 87 4.94 -28.14 -14.12
CA ARG A 87 5.77 -29.35 -14.12
C ARG A 87 6.13 -29.78 -12.68
N ALA A 88 6.52 -28.80 -11.83
CA ALA A 88 6.87 -29.06 -10.44
C ALA A 88 5.68 -29.65 -9.65
N SER A 89 4.51 -29.04 -9.78
CA SER A 89 3.28 -29.52 -9.14
C SER A 89 2.92 -30.95 -9.56
N ARG A 90 3.10 -31.31 -10.82
CA ARG A 90 2.84 -32.68 -11.32
C ARG A 90 3.75 -33.76 -10.73
N ILE A 91 4.92 -33.40 -10.22
CA ILE A 91 5.84 -34.32 -9.53
C ILE A 91 5.74 -34.25 -8.00
N GLY A 92 4.71 -33.57 -7.48
CA GLY A 92 4.37 -33.51 -6.07
C GLY A 92 5.11 -32.42 -5.28
N LEU A 93 5.73 -31.43 -5.94
CA LEU A 93 6.31 -30.27 -5.26
C LEU A 93 5.25 -29.21 -5.00
N PRO A 94 5.16 -28.70 -3.77
CA PRO A 94 4.27 -27.59 -3.45
C PRO A 94 4.74 -26.30 -4.13
N ILE A 95 3.81 -25.54 -4.68
CA ILE A 95 4.09 -24.24 -5.31
C ILE A 95 4.63 -23.24 -4.27
N PRO A 96 5.69 -22.45 -4.57
CA PRO A 96 6.39 -22.32 -5.87
C PRO A 96 7.73 -23.08 -5.95
N TRP A 97 7.91 -24.17 -5.22
CA TRP A 97 9.13 -24.96 -5.24
C TRP A 97 9.29 -25.75 -6.53
N GLU A 98 10.50 -25.85 -7.02
CA GLU A 98 10.89 -26.57 -8.23
C GLU A 98 11.95 -27.62 -7.93
N SER A 99 12.07 -28.62 -8.79
CA SER A 99 13.22 -29.54 -8.75
C SER A 99 14.51 -28.81 -9.11
N LEU A 100 15.55 -28.99 -8.33
CA LEU A 100 16.87 -28.42 -8.64
C LEU A 100 17.39 -28.94 -10.00
N TYR A 101 17.17 -30.24 -10.27
CA TYR A 101 17.49 -30.86 -11.54
C TYR A 101 16.24 -31.59 -12.09
N PRO A 102 15.83 -31.31 -13.34
CA PRO A 102 14.58 -31.85 -13.88
C PRO A 102 14.52 -33.36 -14.00
N GLN A 103 15.65 -34.05 -14.05
CA GLN A 103 15.73 -35.50 -14.25
C GLN A 103 16.24 -36.23 -13.01
N GLY A 104 15.53 -37.30 -12.62
CA GLY A 104 15.98 -38.24 -11.60
C GLY A 104 15.73 -37.83 -10.17
N THR A 105 15.05 -36.74 -9.91
CA THR A 105 14.71 -36.28 -8.54
C THR A 105 13.45 -36.95 -8.05
N ARG A 106 13.45 -37.31 -6.76
CA ARG A 106 12.29 -37.89 -6.06
C ARG A 106 11.96 -37.06 -4.84
N PHE A 107 10.68 -36.73 -4.72
CA PHE A 107 10.12 -35.97 -3.60
C PHE A 107 8.92 -36.73 -3.07
N GLU A 108 8.64 -36.52 -1.78
CA GLU A 108 7.44 -37.02 -1.16
C GLU A 108 6.96 -36.01 -0.11
N SER A 109 5.71 -35.58 -0.23
CA SER A 109 5.06 -34.79 0.79
C SER A 109 4.67 -35.72 1.95
N ARG A 110 5.17 -35.42 3.15
CA ARG A 110 4.94 -36.20 4.37
C ARG A 110 3.91 -35.54 5.26
N TRP A 111 2.76 -36.18 5.43
CA TRP A 111 1.72 -35.76 6.34
C TRP A 111 1.99 -36.23 7.76
N GLY A 112 1.75 -35.32 8.74
CA GLY A 112 1.83 -35.65 10.16
C GLY A 112 3.23 -35.82 10.73
N ASP A 113 4.28 -35.75 9.90
CA ASP A 113 5.69 -35.69 10.33
C ASP A 113 6.28 -34.34 9.87
N ALA A 114 5.88 -33.27 10.54
CA ALA A 114 6.22 -31.89 10.24
C ALA A 114 6.49 -31.09 11.52
N VAL A 115 7.22 -30.01 11.40
CA VAL A 115 7.45 -29.05 12.49
C VAL A 115 6.36 -27.99 12.52
N ASN A 116 5.90 -27.59 11.35
CA ASN A 116 4.93 -26.53 11.15
C ASN A 116 3.79 -27.04 10.26
N SER A 117 2.59 -26.59 10.57
CA SER A 117 1.39 -26.93 9.80
C SER A 117 1.18 -28.45 9.68
N SER A 118 0.91 -28.98 8.49
CA SER A 118 0.51 -30.38 8.32
C SER A 118 1.51 -31.27 7.60
N ARG A 119 2.48 -30.66 6.91
CA ARG A 119 3.37 -31.38 5.99
C ARG A 119 4.84 -30.98 6.14
N SER A 120 5.68 -31.86 5.67
CA SER A 120 7.10 -31.60 5.39
C SER A 120 7.46 -32.19 4.03
N LEU A 121 8.63 -31.86 3.50
CA LEU A 121 9.11 -32.38 2.24
C LEU A 121 10.23 -33.39 2.46
N LEU A 122 10.07 -34.63 1.96
CA LEU A 122 11.13 -35.61 1.86
C LEU A 122 11.89 -35.44 0.56
N ILE A 123 13.19 -35.13 0.66
CA ILE A 123 14.14 -35.18 -0.45
C ILE A 123 14.83 -36.54 -0.43
N MET A 124 14.81 -37.21 -1.58
CA MET A 124 15.46 -38.52 -1.75
C MET A 124 16.65 -38.40 -2.68
N GLY A 125 17.85 -38.63 -2.17
CA GLY A 125 19.08 -38.66 -2.91
C GLY A 125 19.18 -39.84 -3.88
N LEU A 126 20.04 -39.72 -4.87
CA LEU A 126 20.35 -40.76 -5.86
C LEU A 126 21.87 -41.03 -5.84
N PRO A 127 22.30 -42.31 -6.06
CA PRO A 127 23.72 -42.67 -6.07
C PRO A 127 24.52 -41.78 -7.02
N GLY A 128 25.61 -41.19 -6.50
CA GLY A 128 26.53 -40.35 -7.27
C GLY A 128 25.96 -39.09 -7.86
N LYS A 129 24.76 -38.63 -7.39
CA LYS A 129 24.10 -37.41 -7.88
C LYS A 129 23.66 -36.54 -6.73
N GLN A 130 23.74 -35.23 -6.91
CA GLN A 130 23.09 -34.26 -6.08
C GLN A 130 21.61 -34.11 -6.51
N THR A 131 20.68 -34.13 -5.57
CA THR A 131 19.26 -33.92 -5.80
C THR A 131 18.73 -32.91 -4.81
N GLY A 132 17.67 -32.20 -5.15
CA GLY A 132 17.15 -31.19 -4.25
C GLY A 132 16.02 -30.37 -4.87
N VAL A 133 15.62 -29.37 -4.12
CA VAL A 133 14.62 -28.37 -4.51
C VAL A 133 15.23 -26.99 -4.62
N ARG A 134 14.61 -26.13 -5.42
CA ARG A 134 15.01 -24.74 -5.59
C ARG A 134 13.80 -23.82 -5.64
N GLN A 135 14.08 -22.55 -5.43
CA GLN A 135 13.11 -21.47 -5.64
C GLN A 135 13.84 -20.23 -6.15
N ALA A 136 13.33 -19.62 -7.24
CA ALA A 136 13.87 -18.38 -7.77
C ALA A 136 13.56 -17.21 -6.81
N ILE A 137 14.57 -16.42 -6.51
CA ILE A 137 14.51 -15.23 -5.66
C ILE A 137 15.23 -14.06 -6.32
N TYR A 138 14.95 -12.84 -5.84
CA TYR A 138 15.68 -11.64 -6.25
C TYR A 138 16.42 -11.05 -5.03
N PRO A 139 17.68 -11.44 -4.81
CA PRO A 139 18.48 -10.94 -3.69
C PRO A 139 18.73 -9.43 -3.82
N PRO A 140 18.54 -8.61 -2.76
CA PRO A 140 18.78 -7.16 -2.80
C PRO A 140 20.27 -6.82 -2.72
N VAL A 141 21.05 -7.27 -3.71
CA VAL A 141 22.52 -7.16 -3.75
C VAL A 141 23.07 -5.73 -3.83
N HIS A 142 22.20 -4.74 -4.03
CA HIS A 142 22.58 -3.33 -3.99
C HIS A 142 22.87 -2.83 -2.57
N ARG A 143 22.32 -3.51 -1.53
CA ARG A 143 22.44 -3.13 -0.13
C ARG A 143 23.06 -4.21 0.76
N GLU A 144 22.85 -5.50 0.44
CA GLU A 144 23.34 -6.60 1.28
C GLU A 144 23.83 -7.78 0.42
N LEU A 145 24.98 -8.33 0.80
CA LEU A 145 25.59 -9.48 0.13
C LEU A 145 25.59 -10.74 1.01
N ARG A 146 25.34 -10.58 2.30
CA ARG A 146 25.24 -11.68 3.26
C ARG A 146 23.77 -12.00 3.53
N TYR A 147 23.45 -13.28 3.54
CA TYR A 147 22.12 -13.81 3.79
C TYR A 147 22.20 -14.80 4.93
N THR A 148 21.24 -14.74 5.84
CA THR A 148 21.12 -15.66 6.97
C THR A 148 19.79 -16.40 6.87
N GLY A 149 19.78 -17.64 7.34
CA GLY A 149 18.56 -18.43 7.29
C GLY A 149 18.55 -19.57 8.29
N SER A 150 17.45 -20.27 8.29
CA SER A 150 17.30 -21.49 9.07
C SER A 150 16.50 -22.53 8.31
N ILE A 151 16.70 -23.78 8.65
CA ILE A 151 15.99 -24.92 8.12
C ILE A 151 15.77 -25.94 9.23
N TRP A 152 14.57 -26.44 9.33
CA TRP A 152 14.32 -27.63 10.11
C TRP A 152 14.58 -28.86 9.25
N ALA A 153 15.35 -29.80 9.76
CA ALA A 153 15.68 -31.02 9.05
C ALA A 153 15.71 -32.23 9.97
N LYS A 154 15.32 -33.40 9.41
CA LYS A 154 15.30 -34.68 10.07
C LYS A 154 15.84 -35.75 9.11
N PRO A 155 16.99 -36.40 9.40
CA PRO A 155 17.46 -37.51 8.60
C PRO A 155 16.56 -38.73 8.76
N VAL A 156 16.19 -39.35 7.65
CA VAL A 156 15.39 -40.60 7.61
C VAL A 156 16.30 -41.80 7.41
N SER A 157 17.22 -41.71 6.45
CA SER A 157 18.23 -42.76 6.19
C SER A 157 19.37 -42.19 5.31
N GLY A 158 20.51 -42.88 5.25
CA GLY A 158 21.67 -42.51 4.45
C GLY A 158 22.50 -41.37 5.05
N GLY A 159 22.87 -40.41 4.23
CA GLY A 159 23.76 -39.31 4.63
C GLY A 159 23.15 -38.37 5.69
N LYS A 160 24.07 -37.76 6.47
CA LYS A 160 23.72 -36.79 7.53
C LYS A 160 24.13 -35.36 7.15
N ARG A 161 24.06 -35.04 5.86
CA ARG A 161 24.47 -33.73 5.35
C ARG A 161 23.49 -33.20 4.33
N ILE A 162 23.19 -31.90 4.45
CA ILE A 162 22.46 -31.14 3.44
C ILE A 162 23.29 -29.94 2.98
N GLU A 163 23.15 -29.55 1.73
CA GLU A 163 23.71 -28.31 1.20
C GLU A 163 22.61 -27.29 0.99
N VAL A 164 22.83 -26.09 1.50
CA VAL A 164 22.02 -24.92 1.18
C VAL A 164 22.86 -23.99 0.32
N SER A 165 22.32 -23.48 -0.80
CA SER A 165 23.11 -22.69 -1.74
C SER A 165 22.29 -21.61 -2.45
N LEU A 166 23.00 -20.56 -2.89
CA LEU A 166 22.54 -19.63 -3.92
C LEU A 166 23.22 -20.02 -5.23
N ARG A 167 22.44 -20.11 -6.29
CA ARG A 167 22.91 -20.57 -7.60
C ARG A 167 22.45 -19.60 -8.69
N ARG A 168 23.16 -19.57 -9.80
CA ARG A 168 22.72 -18.77 -10.94
C ARG A 168 21.45 -19.38 -11.56
N HIS A 169 20.43 -18.56 -11.74
CA HIS A 169 19.08 -19.02 -12.11
C HIS A 169 19.04 -19.85 -13.40
N ASP A 170 19.72 -19.40 -14.45
CA ASP A 170 19.78 -20.05 -15.74
C ASP A 170 20.87 -21.13 -15.88
N ARG A 171 21.77 -21.22 -14.88
CA ARG A 171 22.90 -22.17 -14.80
C ARG A 171 23.01 -22.76 -13.39
N PRO A 172 22.13 -23.70 -13.02
CA PRO A 172 22.05 -24.20 -11.65
C PRO A 172 23.31 -24.93 -11.14
N ASP A 173 24.21 -25.31 -12.02
CA ASP A 173 25.53 -25.87 -11.67
C ASP A 173 26.51 -24.78 -11.20
N GLU A 174 26.28 -23.52 -11.52
CA GLU A 174 27.08 -22.39 -11.05
C GLU A 174 26.64 -21.98 -9.65
N VAL A 175 27.36 -22.47 -8.65
CA VAL A 175 27.13 -22.15 -7.23
C VAL A 175 27.76 -20.81 -6.90
N LEU A 176 26.96 -19.84 -6.49
CA LEU A 176 27.37 -18.49 -6.12
C LEU A 176 27.81 -18.43 -4.66
N ALA A 177 27.04 -19.07 -3.77
CA ALA A 177 27.36 -19.22 -2.35
C ALA A 177 26.77 -20.52 -1.83
N LYS A 178 27.42 -21.15 -0.83
CA LYS A 178 26.91 -22.39 -0.23
C LYS A 178 27.28 -22.55 1.23
N ALA A 179 26.46 -23.30 1.96
CA ALA A 179 26.73 -23.78 3.30
C ALA A 179 26.42 -25.29 3.37
N GLN A 180 27.31 -26.03 4.03
CA GLN A 180 27.10 -27.44 4.34
C GLN A 180 26.61 -27.55 5.78
N ILE A 181 25.51 -28.29 5.98
CA ILE A 181 24.91 -28.48 7.30
C ILE A 181 25.03 -29.97 7.67
N GLU A 182 25.72 -30.25 8.76
CA GLU A 182 25.79 -31.60 9.35
C GLU A 182 24.54 -31.82 10.23
N LEU A 183 23.78 -32.86 9.93
CA LEU A 183 22.57 -33.23 10.70
C LEU A 183 23.00 -34.01 11.95
N THR A 184 23.01 -33.32 13.08
CA THR A 184 23.51 -33.85 14.36
C THR A 184 22.45 -34.54 15.23
N SER A 185 21.18 -34.50 14.81
CA SER A 185 20.03 -35.11 15.49
C SER A 185 19.43 -36.19 14.60
N GLY A 186 18.92 -37.27 15.20
CA GLY A 186 18.06 -38.24 14.52
C GLY A 186 16.58 -37.85 14.42
N ASP A 187 16.22 -36.74 15.04
CA ASP A 187 14.86 -36.17 15.03
C ASP A 187 14.91 -34.73 14.52
N TRP A 188 13.73 -34.09 14.38
CA TRP A 188 13.60 -32.72 13.95
C TRP A 188 14.48 -31.78 14.76
N LYS A 189 15.35 -31.01 14.05
CA LYS A 189 16.19 -29.98 14.63
C LYS A 189 16.30 -28.81 13.70
N ARG A 190 16.30 -27.61 14.28
CA ARG A 190 16.55 -26.34 13.57
C ARG A 190 18.06 -26.16 13.41
N TYR A 191 18.47 -25.88 12.18
CA TYR A 191 19.85 -25.55 11.81
C TYR A 191 19.88 -24.16 11.20
N GLU A 192 20.88 -23.39 11.59
CA GLU A 192 21.12 -22.05 11.04
C GLU A 192 22.21 -22.12 10.00
N TYR A 193 22.15 -21.23 9.02
CA TYR A 193 23.15 -21.11 7.97
C TYR A 193 23.33 -19.65 7.54
N ALA A 194 24.50 -19.38 6.90
CA ALA A 194 24.78 -18.11 6.25
C ALA A 194 25.33 -18.35 4.85
N LEU A 195 24.93 -17.50 3.93
CA LEU A 195 25.41 -17.48 2.55
C LEU A 195 25.96 -16.08 2.26
N GLU A 196 27.08 -15.99 1.58
CA GLU A 196 27.71 -14.70 1.27
C GLU A 196 28.08 -14.65 -0.21
N LEU A 197 27.55 -13.64 -0.91
CA LEU A 197 27.86 -13.34 -2.29
C LEU A 197 29.09 -12.44 -2.37
N THR A 198 29.92 -12.66 -3.40
CA THR A 198 31.00 -11.73 -3.72
C THR A 198 30.44 -10.52 -4.48
N LYS A 199 30.93 -9.33 -4.17
CA LYS A 199 30.51 -8.09 -4.86
C LYS A 199 30.69 -8.22 -6.39
N GLY A 200 29.62 -7.94 -7.12
CA GLY A 200 29.58 -8.03 -8.58
C GLY A 200 29.33 -9.43 -9.14
N GLN A 201 29.19 -10.45 -8.28
CA GLN A 201 28.89 -11.81 -8.68
C GLN A 201 27.45 -11.97 -9.20
N LEU A 202 26.53 -11.15 -8.68
CA LEU A 202 25.14 -11.00 -9.13
C LEU A 202 24.82 -9.53 -9.33
N SER A 203 24.09 -9.21 -10.39
CA SER A 203 23.68 -7.85 -10.71
C SER A 203 22.36 -7.49 -9.99
N ARG A 204 22.08 -6.19 -9.84
CA ARG A 204 20.76 -5.73 -9.38
C ARG A 204 19.68 -6.31 -10.29
N ARG A 205 18.57 -6.75 -9.72
CA ARG A 205 17.39 -7.31 -10.44
C ARG A 205 17.67 -8.64 -11.17
N GLU A 206 18.82 -9.21 -11.00
CA GLU A 206 19.15 -10.53 -11.53
C GLU A 206 18.62 -11.61 -10.57
N PRO A 207 17.84 -12.60 -11.06
CA PRO A 207 17.38 -13.69 -10.21
C PRO A 207 18.52 -14.64 -9.85
N ALA A 208 18.42 -15.22 -8.67
CA ALA A 208 19.21 -16.37 -8.24
C ALA A 208 18.28 -17.49 -7.77
N ASP A 209 18.73 -18.73 -7.83
CA ASP A 209 18.03 -19.84 -7.22
C ASP A 209 18.58 -20.11 -5.83
N PHE A 210 17.69 -20.05 -4.83
CA PHE A 210 17.96 -20.66 -3.54
C PHE A 210 17.69 -22.16 -3.66
N ALA A 211 18.61 -23.00 -3.20
CA ALA A 211 18.48 -24.44 -3.30
C ALA A 211 18.82 -25.15 -1.99
N VAL A 212 18.07 -26.23 -1.72
CA VAL A 212 18.36 -27.21 -0.67
C VAL A 212 18.60 -28.55 -1.36
N ALA A 213 19.76 -29.17 -1.12
CA ALA A 213 20.17 -30.38 -1.81
C ALA A 213 20.73 -31.44 -0.87
N VAL A 214 20.58 -32.69 -1.25
CA VAL A 214 21.22 -33.87 -0.66
C VAL A 214 22.04 -34.61 -1.70
N SER A 215 23.04 -35.35 -1.25
CA SER A 215 23.90 -36.16 -2.11
C SER A 215 23.75 -37.64 -1.77
N ASP A 216 24.13 -38.48 -2.70
CA ASP A 216 24.14 -39.93 -2.58
C ASP A 216 22.73 -40.47 -2.24
N GLU A 217 22.60 -41.53 -1.51
CA GLU A 217 21.33 -42.16 -1.14
C GLU A 217 20.66 -41.55 0.12
N ALA A 218 21.03 -40.32 0.47
CA ALA A 218 20.49 -39.65 1.64
C ALA A 218 18.98 -39.41 1.48
N ARG A 219 18.23 -39.64 2.56
CA ARG A 219 16.81 -39.29 2.68
C ARG A 219 16.62 -38.34 3.84
N VAL A 220 16.17 -37.12 3.57
CA VAL A 220 16.03 -36.07 4.57
C VAL A 220 14.69 -35.39 4.43
N LEU A 221 13.97 -35.27 5.53
CA LEU A 221 12.80 -34.41 5.68
C LEU A 221 13.27 -33.00 5.97
N ILE A 222 12.69 -32.03 5.29
CA ILE A 222 12.90 -30.61 5.52
C ILE A 222 11.58 -29.89 5.74
N ASP A 223 11.62 -28.83 6.56
CA ASP A 223 10.49 -27.99 6.89
C ASP A 223 10.98 -26.60 7.30
N GLN A 224 10.11 -25.59 7.29
CA GLN A 224 10.37 -24.21 7.71
C GLN A 224 11.74 -23.68 7.23
N VAL A 225 11.86 -23.55 5.91
CA VAL A 225 13.08 -23.03 5.26
C VAL A 225 12.95 -21.51 5.11
N LEU A 226 13.81 -20.78 5.81
CA LEU A 226 13.81 -19.31 5.83
C LEU A 226 15.11 -18.74 5.30
N LEU A 227 15.05 -17.62 4.57
CA LEU A 227 16.21 -16.88 4.07
C LEU A 227 15.97 -15.38 4.16
N TYR A 228 16.85 -14.66 4.85
CA TYR A 228 16.80 -13.22 5.02
C TYR A 228 18.10 -12.55 4.55
N PRO A 229 18.04 -11.36 3.93
CA PRO A 229 19.20 -10.46 3.88
C PRO A 229 19.66 -10.17 5.32
N ALA A 230 20.97 -10.16 5.58
CA ALA A 230 21.49 -10.06 6.95
C ALA A 230 21.24 -8.69 7.62
N ASP A 231 20.89 -7.67 6.83
CA ASP A 231 20.56 -6.34 7.29
C ASP A 231 19.07 -6.16 7.68
N HIS A 232 18.28 -7.22 7.66
CA HIS A 232 16.86 -7.14 8.04
C HIS A 232 16.67 -6.60 9.46
N MET A 233 15.65 -5.81 9.69
CA MET A 233 15.30 -5.23 11.00
C MET A 233 14.29 -6.14 11.71
N ASP A 234 14.77 -7.21 12.36
CA ASP A 234 13.94 -8.26 12.98
C ASP A 234 12.88 -8.85 12.03
N GLY A 235 13.31 -9.20 10.83
CA GLY A 235 12.45 -9.74 9.79
C GLY A 235 11.87 -8.69 8.84
N LEU A 236 11.87 -7.41 9.18
CA LEU A 236 11.37 -6.33 8.34
C LEU A 236 12.40 -5.89 7.29
N ASN A 237 11.92 -5.50 6.10
CA ASN A 237 12.75 -4.91 5.05
C ASN A 237 13.15 -3.48 5.47
N PRO A 238 14.47 -3.19 5.63
CA PRO A 238 14.92 -1.90 6.11
C PRO A 238 14.57 -0.74 5.17
N GLU A 239 14.56 -0.96 3.84
CA GLU A 239 14.15 0.08 2.89
C GLU A 239 12.66 0.43 3.04
N ALA A 240 11.80 -0.58 3.22
CA ALA A 240 10.37 -0.35 3.46
C ALA A 240 10.13 0.39 4.78
N VAL A 241 10.90 0.06 5.84
CA VAL A 241 10.84 0.77 7.13
C VAL A 241 11.26 2.23 6.97
N GLU A 242 12.42 2.51 6.38
CA GLU A 242 12.94 3.88 6.26
C GLU A 242 12.07 4.75 5.33
N MET A 243 11.61 4.19 4.22
CA MET A 243 10.71 4.91 3.31
C MET A 243 9.35 5.19 3.95
N THR A 244 8.80 4.27 4.75
CA THR A 244 7.55 4.51 5.49
C THR A 244 7.76 5.54 6.59
N LYS A 245 8.85 5.48 7.34
CA LYS A 245 9.23 6.49 8.34
C LYS A 245 9.32 7.90 7.73
N ALA A 246 9.86 7.99 6.50
CA ALA A 246 9.95 9.26 5.78
C ALA A 246 8.59 9.85 5.39
N LEU A 247 7.49 9.10 5.43
CA LEU A 247 6.13 9.60 5.26
C LEU A 247 5.58 10.31 6.50
N LYS A 248 6.18 10.14 7.68
CA LYS A 248 5.70 10.71 8.95
C LYS A 248 4.20 10.45 9.20
N LEU A 249 3.78 9.21 8.98
CA LEU A 249 2.38 8.81 9.18
C LEU A 249 1.99 8.95 10.65
N PRO A 250 0.92 9.67 10.99
CA PRO A 250 0.44 9.77 12.38
C PRO A 250 -0.23 8.48 12.85
N ILE A 251 -0.88 7.75 11.94
CA ILE A 251 -1.66 6.54 12.23
C ILE A 251 -1.53 5.54 11.08
N LEU A 252 -1.47 4.26 11.40
CA LEU A 252 -1.43 3.16 10.45
C LEU A 252 -2.51 2.14 10.77
N ARG A 253 -3.43 1.94 9.85
CA ARG A 253 -4.48 0.93 9.93
C ARG A 253 -3.95 -0.45 9.54
N PHE A 254 -4.17 -1.43 10.38
CA PHE A 254 -4.01 -2.87 10.09
C PHE A 254 -5.39 -3.47 9.93
N GLY A 255 -5.73 -3.94 8.74
CA GLY A 255 -7.09 -4.36 8.44
C GLY A 255 -7.26 -4.79 6.98
N GLY A 256 -8.46 -4.56 6.44
CA GLY A 256 -8.84 -4.93 5.09
C GLY A 256 -9.73 -6.16 5.02
N ASN A 257 -9.99 -6.66 3.81
CA ASN A 257 -10.85 -7.82 3.59
C ASN A 257 -10.38 -9.08 4.32
N TYR A 258 -9.10 -9.23 4.44
CA TYR A 258 -8.47 -10.34 5.15
C TYR A 258 -8.92 -10.43 6.61
N THR A 259 -9.22 -9.29 7.27
CA THR A 259 -9.57 -9.24 8.70
C THR A 259 -10.79 -10.07 9.03
N SER A 260 -11.78 -10.15 8.14
CA SER A 260 -13.03 -10.90 8.38
C SER A 260 -12.83 -12.42 8.55
N GLY A 261 -11.68 -12.93 8.11
CA GLY A 261 -11.29 -14.34 8.28
C GLY A 261 -10.01 -14.55 9.09
N TYR A 262 -9.43 -13.48 9.66
CA TYR A 262 -8.16 -13.55 10.38
C TYR A 262 -8.35 -13.74 11.88
N HIS A 263 -7.75 -14.79 12.42
CA HIS A 263 -7.68 -15.04 13.85
C HIS A 263 -6.31 -14.63 14.38
N TRP A 264 -6.25 -13.54 15.12
CA TRP A 264 -5.01 -12.85 15.49
C TRP A 264 -3.98 -13.73 16.23
N ARG A 265 -4.45 -14.78 16.92
CA ARG A 265 -3.58 -15.74 17.60
C ARG A 265 -2.71 -16.56 16.65
N ASP A 266 -3.13 -16.76 15.41
CA ASP A 266 -2.36 -17.47 14.40
C ASP A 266 -1.06 -16.71 14.03
N GLY A 267 -1.08 -15.38 14.17
CA GLY A 267 0.04 -14.49 13.89
C GLY A 267 0.91 -14.10 15.10
N VAL A 268 0.83 -14.82 16.23
CA VAL A 268 1.64 -14.52 17.42
C VAL A 268 2.35 -15.79 17.95
N GLY A 269 3.36 -15.58 18.82
CA GLY A 269 4.20 -16.66 19.34
C GLY A 269 5.39 -17.01 18.45
N PRO A 270 6.08 -18.15 18.66
CA PRO A 270 7.26 -18.54 17.91
C PRO A 270 6.96 -18.65 16.40
N MET A 271 7.79 -17.99 15.57
CA MET A 271 7.60 -17.89 14.12
C MET A 271 7.47 -19.27 13.44
N ASP A 272 8.30 -20.21 13.81
CA ASP A 272 8.34 -21.56 13.25
C ASP A 272 7.19 -22.46 13.73
N LYS A 273 6.27 -21.93 14.54
CA LYS A 273 5.03 -22.61 14.97
C LYS A 273 3.77 -21.98 14.38
N ARG A 274 3.92 -20.84 13.67
CA ARG A 274 2.79 -20.16 13.03
C ARG A 274 2.40 -20.87 11.74
N VAL A 275 1.14 -21.25 11.64
CA VAL A 275 0.61 -22.09 10.55
C VAL A 275 0.50 -21.33 9.25
N SER A 276 1.01 -21.90 8.17
CA SER A 276 0.75 -21.41 6.80
C SER A 276 -0.64 -21.84 6.36
N MET A 277 -1.44 -20.90 5.86
CA MET A 277 -2.84 -21.15 5.48
C MET A 277 -3.25 -20.38 4.23
N LEU A 278 -4.42 -20.72 3.69
CA LEU A 278 -5.06 -19.93 2.64
C LEU A 278 -5.68 -18.67 3.25
N ASN A 279 -5.27 -17.49 2.77
CA ASN A 279 -6.03 -16.28 2.97
C ASN A 279 -7.31 -16.35 2.13
N GLN A 280 -8.43 -16.61 2.79
CA GLN A 280 -9.71 -16.87 2.12
C GLN A 280 -10.28 -15.64 1.41
N ALA A 281 -9.95 -14.43 1.88
CA ALA A 281 -10.41 -13.19 1.25
C ALA A 281 -9.74 -12.96 -0.11
N TRP A 282 -8.48 -13.39 -0.27
CA TRP A 282 -7.67 -13.08 -1.44
C TRP A 282 -7.23 -14.31 -2.25
N GLY A 283 -7.46 -15.49 -1.74
CA GLY A 283 -7.10 -16.74 -2.43
C GLY A 283 -5.59 -16.97 -2.57
N GLN A 284 -4.79 -16.38 -1.69
CA GLN A 284 -3.33 -16.40 -1.67
C GLN A 284 -2.81 -16.93 -0.33
N PRO A 285 -1.53 -17.34 -0.23
CA PRO A 285 -0.96 -17.78 1.03
C PRO A 285 -0.93 -16.67 2.10
N GLU A 286 -1.24 -17.07 3.33
CA GLU A 286 -0.91 -16.37 4.56
C GLU A 286 0.04 -17.23 5.39
N TYR A 287 1.25 -16.72 5.61
CA TYR A 287 2.27 -17.46 6.38
C TYR A 287 2.25 -17.12 7.86
N ASN A 288 1.46 -16.13 8.26
CA ASN A 288 1.36 -15.63 9.64
C ASN A 288 2.70 -15.14 10.23
N HIS A 289 3.70 -14.91 9.38
CA HIS A 289 5.01 -14.39 9.80
C HIS A 289 4.97 -12.90 10.13
N PHE A 290 3.97 -12.18 9.64
CA PHE A 290 3.72 -10.79 9.96
C PHE A 290 2.35 -10.66 10.65
N GLY A 291 2.36 -10.73 11.97
CA GLY A 291 1.15 -10.63 12.79
C GLY A 291 1.17 -9.37 13.68
N THR A 292 0.48 -9.47 14.82
CA THR A 292 0.31 -8.34 15.75
C THR A 292 1.64 -7.79 16.27
N ASP A 293 2.55 -8.65 16.70
CA ASP A 293 3.82 -8.21 17.29
C ASP A 293 4.72 -7.51 16.26
N GLU A 294 4.78 -8.04 15.04
CA GLU A 294 5.52 -7.46 13.91
C GLU A 294 4.91 -6.13 13.47
N PHE A 295 3.58 -6.03 13.43
CA PHE A 295 2.88 -4.79 13.14
C PHE A 295 3.16 -3.70 14.18
N LEU A 296 3.04 -4.02 15.47
CA LEU A 296 3.37 -3.06 16.54
C LEU A 296 4.82 -2.64 16.50
N ARG A 297 5.74 -3.55 16.18
CA ARG A 297 7.15 -3.23 16.00
C ARG A 297 7.37 -2.30 14.81
N PHE A 298 6.75 -2.59 13.69
CA PHE A 298 6.78 -1.71 12.51
C PHE A 298 6.29 -0.30 12.84
N CYS A 299 5.19 -0.19 13.57
CA CYS A 299 4.65 1.09 14.05
C CYS A 299 5.66 1.86 14.92
N ARG A 300 6.40 1.16 15.81
CA ARG A 300 7.45 1.81 16.63
C ARG A 300 8.62 2.31 15.79
N LEU A 301 9.11 1.49 14.85
CA LEU A 301 10.23 1.85 13.98
C LEU A 301 9.91 3.04 13.08
N THR A 302 8.65 3.17 12.66
CA THR A 302 8.17 4.26 11.79
C THR A 302 7.59 5.45 12.57
N ALA A 303 7.57 5.38 13.90
CA ALA A 303 6.97 6.39 14.78
C ALA A 303 5.49 6.67 14.48
N THR A 304 4.72 5.61 14.17
CA THR A 304 3.32 5.67 13.75
C THR A 304 2.43 5.05 14.82
N GLN A 305 1.25 5.61 15.10
CA GLN A 305 0.26 4.99 15.98
C GLN A 305 -0.48 3.84 15.29
N PRO A 306 -0.68 2.68 15.94
CA PRO A 306 -1.50 1.62 15.38
C PRO A 306 -2.99 1.98 15.43
N GLN A 307 -3.69 1.61 14.36
CA GLN A 307 -5.14 1.46 14.26
C GLN A 307 -5.42 0.04 13.82
N ILE A 308 -6.32 -0.67 14.47
CA ILE A 308 -6.54 -2.09 14.18
C ILE A 308 -8.01 -2.33 13.88
N CYS A 309 -8.29 -3.12 12.84
CA CYS A 309 -9.61 -3.57 12.48
C CYS A 309 -9.89 -4.93 13.12
N LEU A 310 -10.92 -5.02 13.96
CA LEU A 310 -11.33 -6.25 14.63
C LEU A 310 -12.06 -7.20 13.66
N ASN A 311 -11.84 -8.50 13.85
CA ASN A 311 -12.58 -9.52 13.11
C ASN A 311 -14.02 -9.61 13.60
N MET A 312 -14.91 -8.82 13.01
CA MET A 312 -16.35 -8.94 13.21
C MET A 312 -17.05 -9.84 12.16
N GLY A 313 -16.29 -10.48 11.29
CA GLY A 313 -16.77 -11.49 10.36
C GLY A 313 -16.92 -12.85 11.02
N SER A 314 -15.88 -13.67 11.01
CA SER A 314 -15.84 -15.00 11.62
C SER A 314 -15.43 -14.99 13.09
N GLY A 315 -14.86 -13.90 13.61
CA GLY A 315 -14.39 -13.79 14.99
C GLY A 315 -15.50 -13.63 16.02
N THR A 316 -15.16 -13.85 17.29
CA THR A 316 -16.05 -13.69 18.43
C THR A 316 -15.74 -12.42 19.21
N VAL A 317 -16.66 -12.02 20.08
CA VAL A 317 -16.47 -10.88 20.98
C VAL A 317 -15.31 -11.13 21.94
N GLU A 318 -15.20 -12.36 22.46
CA GLU A 318 -14.12 -12.78 23.37
C GLU A 318 -12.77 -12.68 22.69
N GLU A 319 -12.65 -13.15 21.45
CA GLU A 319 -11.43 -13.05 20.65
C GLU A 319 -11.02 -11.57 20.42
N ALA A 320 -11.99 -10.71 20.13
CA ALA A 320 -11.75 -9.27 19.97
C ALA A 320 -11.27 -8.61 21.26
N VAL A 321 -11.91 -8.93 22.41
CA VAL A 321 -11.49 -8.42 23.73
C VAL A 321 -10.07 -8.84 24.06
N GLU A 322 -9.75 -10.12 23.90
CA GLU A 322 -8.41 -10.63 24.15
C GLU A 322 -7.35 -10.00 23.24
N TRP A 323 -7.71 -9.66 21.99
CA TRP A 323 -6.81 -8.95 21.10
C TRP A 323 -6.57 -7.50 21.58
N VAL A 324 -7.61 -6.81 22.02
CA VAL A 324 -7.49 -5.47 22.61
C VAL A 324 -6.60 -5.51 23.85
N GLU A 325 -6.82 -6.45 24.77
CA GLU A 325 -6.00 -6.63 25.98
C GLU A 325 -4.53 -6.95 25.62
N TYR A 326 -4.32 -7.83 24.64
CA TYR A 326 -2.98 -8.20 24.15
C TYR A 326 -2.21 -7.01 23.61
N VAL A 327 -2.87 -6.17 22.80
CA VAL A 327 -2.27 -4.98 22.21
C VAL A 327 -2.05 -3.91 23.27
N ASN A 328 -3.03 -3.67 24.16
CA ASN A 328 -2.91 -2.68 25.24
C ASN A 328 -1.75 -3.00 26.19
N ALA A 329 -1.50 -4.27 26.48
CA ALA A 329 -0.38 -4.69 27.31
C ALA A 329 0.99 -4.41 26.65
N ARG A 330 1.05 -4.29 25.31
CA ARG A 330 2.27 -4.07 24.53
C ARG A 330 2.48 -2.64 24.06
N TRP A 331 1.41 -1.92 23.82
CA TRP A 331 1.45 -0.57 23.26
C TRP A 331 0.94 0.50 24.23
N GLY A 332 -0.12 0.20 24.96
CA GLY A 332 -0.90 1.12 25.79
C GLY A 332 -2.34 1.23 25.31
N ALA A 333 -3.23 1.62 26.21
CA ALA A 333 -4.66 1.78 25.97
C ALA A 333 -5.00 3.08 25.20
N GLY A 334 -6.23 3.20 24.73
CA GLY A 334 -6.74 4.39 24.05
C GLY A 334 -6.47 4.44 22.54
N LEU A 335 -6.16 3.30 21.95
CA LEU A 335 -5.98 3.20 20.50
C LEU A 335 -7.31 3.36 19.75
N THR A 336 -7.18 3.56 18.45
CA THR A 336 -8.32 3.55 17.52
C THR A 336 -8.55 2.12 17.00
N TRP A 337 -9.77 1.62 17.21
CA TRP A 337 -10.21 0.30 16.76
C TRP A 337 -11.35 0.42 15.77
N GLU A 338 -11.30 -0.35 14.70
CA GLU A 338 -12.37 -0.39 13.72
C GLU A 338 -13.21 -1.67 13.94
N LEU A 339 -14.51 -1.51 14.02
CA LEU A 339 -15.48 -2.57 14.29
C LEU A 339 -15.86 -3.26 12.96
N GLY A 340 -14.94 -4.08 12.44
CA GLY A 340 -15.08 -4.83 11.20
C GLY A 340 -14.74 -4.04 9.94
N ASN A 341 -14.47 -4.77 8.85
CA ASN A 341 -14.13 -4.23 7.53
C ASN A 341 -15.27 -4.49 6.54
N GLU A 342 -15.81 -3.45 5.89
CA GLU A 342 -16.77 -3.55 4.77
C GLU A 342 -17.92 -4.55 4.97
N LEU A 343 -18.40 -4.70 6.21
CA LEU A 343 -19.40 -5.73 6.58
C LEU A 343 -20.75 -5.59 5.84
N TRP A 344 -20.93 -4.50 5.12
CA TRP A 344 -22.04 -4.28 4.19
C TRP A 344 -21.93 -5.11 2.90
N GLY A 345 -20.74 -5.67 2.63
CA GLY A 345 -20.43 -6.44 1.42
C GLY A 345 -20.60 -7.93 1.61
N ASN A 346 -21.35 -8.59 0.75
CA ASN A 346 -21.57 -10.04 0.75
C ASN A 346 -20.32 -10.85 0.36
N PHE A 347 -19.23 -10.19 0.01
CA PHE A 347 -17.92 -10.79 -0.23
C PHE A 347 -17.09 -10.94 1.05
N GLN A 348 -17.53 -10.33 2.16
CA GLN A 348 -16.88 -10.49 3.46
C GLN A 348 -17.27 -11.81 4.13
N ILE A 349 -16.29 -12.48 4.71
CA ILE A 349 -16.53 -13.71 5.49
C ILE A 349 -17.38 -13.35 6.71
N GLY A 350 -18.46 -14.08 6.93
CA GLY A 350 -19.32 -13.89 8.10
C GLY A 350 -20.05 -12.53 8.16
N TYR A 351 -20.23 -11.85 7.02
CA TYR A 351 -20.96 -10.57 6.95
C TYR A 351 -22.37 -10.71 7.56
N PRO A 352 -22.79 -9.75 8.40
CA PRO A 352 -24.14 -9.73 8.96
C PRO A 352 -25.17 -9.18 7.96
N THR A 353 -26.41 -9.51 8.17
CA THR A 353 -27.53 -8.85 7.49
C THR A 353 -27.78 -7.45 8.04
N LEU A 354 -28.45 -6.59 7.27
CA LEU A 354 -28.73 -5.21 7.66
C LEU A 354 -29.44 -5.07 9.01
N ASP A 355 -30.35 -5.98 9.35
CA ASP A 355 -31.08 -6.01 10.61
C ASP A 355 -30.21 -6.46 11.81
N ARG A 356 -29.05 -7.05 11.56
CA ARG A 356 -28.15 -7.58 12.59
C ARG A 356 -26.98 -6.67 12.90
N ILE A 357 -26.58 -5.79 11.98
CA ILE A 357 -25.33 -5.03 12.11
C ILE A 357 -25.30 -4.14 13.36
N ALA A 358 -26.39 -3.44 13.65
CA ALA A 358 -26.44 -2.56 14.83
C ALA A 358 -26.27 -3.34 16.14
N ALA A 359 -26.96 -4.48 16.28
CA ALA A 359 -26.80 -5.33 17.47
C ALA A 359 -25.37 -5.84 17.62
N ARG A 360 -24.74 -6.27 16.51
CA ARG A 360 -23.35 -6.77 16.52
C ARG A 360 -22.36 -5.65 16.84
N THR A 361 -22.53 -4.46 16.27
CA THR A 361 -21.70 -3.29 16.59
C THR A 361 -21.81 -2.92 18.07
N ARG A 362 -23.02 -2.95 18.64
CA ARG A 362 -23.26 -2.70 20.07
C ARG A 362 -22.49 -3.71 20.94
N GLU A 363 -22.65 -4.99 20.67
CA GLU A 363 -22.03 -6.07 21.43
C GLU A 363 -20.50 -5.94 21.48
N PHE A 364 -19.86 -5.75 20.33
CA PHE A 364 -18.41 -5.57 20.25
C PHE A 364 -17.96 -4.26 20.92
N SER A 365 -18.69 -3.17 20.72
CA SER A 365 -18.38 -1.87 21.31
C SER A 365 -18.44 -1.92 22.85
N GLU A 366 -19.49 -2.46 23.42
CA GLU A 366 -19.64 -2.62 24.88
C GLU A 366 -18.52 -3.47 25.47
N ALA A 367 -18.17 -4.56 24.82
CA ALA A 367 -17.12 -5.47 25.28
C ALA A 367 -15.73 -4.82 25.22
N VAL A 368 -15.39 -4.15 24.11
CA VAL A 368 -14.13 -3.42 23.96
C VAL A 368 -14.02 -2.29 25.00
N ARG A 369 -15.09 -1.48 25.20
CA ARG A 369 -15.08 -0.40 26.18
C ARG A 369 -15.00 -0.89 27.62
N LYS A 370 -15.42 -2.09 27.92
CA LYS A 370 -15.29 -2.68 29.26
C LYS A 370 -13.80 -2.92 29.63
N VAL A 371 -12.96 -3.27 28.66
CA VAL A 371 -11.52 -3.52 28.86
C VAL A 371 -10.67 -2.31 28.52
N ASP A 372 -11.13 -1.42 27.62
CA ASP A 372 -10.49 -0.15 27.28
C ASP A 372 -11.54 0.97 27.14
N PRO A 373 -11.92 1.63 28.24
CA PRO A 373 -12.86 2.75 28.20
C PRO A 373 -12.38 3.95 27.37
N SER A 374 -11.07 4.05 27.11
CA SER A 374 -10.44 5.13 26.34
C SER A 374 -10.35 4.83 24.84
N ALA A 375 -10.69 3.63 24.42
CA ALA A 375 -10.67 3.22 23.01
C ALA A 375 -11.54 4.14 22.14
N LYS A 376 -11.00 4.56 20.99
CA LYS A 376 -11.75 5.25 19.94
C LYS A 376 -12.27 4.21 18.98
N LEU A 377 -13.57 4.19 18.74
CA LEU A 377 -14.21 3.17 17.92
C LEU A 377 -14.73 3.75 16.60
N ILE A 378 -14.53 3.00 15.52
CA ILE A 378 -15.02 3.30 14.17
C ILE A 378 -16.01 2.19 13.80
N ALA A 379 -17.27 2.52 13.53
CA ALA A 379 -18.25 1.56 13.01
C ALA A 379 -18.18 1.47 11.49
N THR A 380 -18.50 0.32 10.90
CA THR A 380 -18.57 0.17 9.44
C THR A 380 -19.69 1.00 8.85
N GLY A 381 -19.37 1.81 7.87
CA GLY A 381 -20.29 2.59 7.05
C GLY A 381 -19.84 2.60 5.60
N GLN A 382 -20.55 3.34 4.74
CA GLN A 382 -20.17 3.54 3.34
C GLN A 382 -20.91 4.75 2.77
N ASP A 383 -20.62 5.15 1.52
CA ASP A 383 -21.26 6.28 0.86
C ASP A 383 -22.79 6.17 0.90
N PRO A 384 -23.51 7.27 1.20
CA PRO A 384 -24.97 7.23 1.40
C PRO A 384 -25.77 6.93 0.14
N ASP A 385 -25.24 7.16 -1.04
CA ASP A 385 -25.96 6.93 -2.30
C ASP A 385 -26.40 5.48 -2.46
N ARG A 386 -25.57 4.55 -1.96
CA ARG A 386 -25.83 3.11 -2.04
C ARG A 386 -26.10 2.45 -0.69
N PHE A 387 -25.60 3.03 0.41
CA PHE A 387 -25.59 2.41 1.73
C PHE A 387 -26.29 3.24 2.81
N ARG A 388 -27.20 4.13 2.46
CA ARG A 388 -27.95 4.99 3.39
C ARG A 388 -28.67 4.22 4.50
N ALA A 389 -29.29 3.08 4.16
CA ALA A 389 -29.94 2.21 5.14
C ALA A 389 -28.95 1.56 6.12
N TRP A 390 -27.78 1.14 5.63
CA TRP A 390 -26.71 0.61 6.47
C TRP A 390 -26.21 1.65 7.46
N ASN A 391 -25.89 2.83 6.97
CA ASN A 391 -25.47 3.94 7.82
C ASN A 391 -26.56 4.29 8.86
N ALA A 392 -27.83 4.32 8.47
CA ALA A 392 -28.93 4.59 9.38
C ALA A 392 -29.05 3.53 10.49
N ALA A 393 -28.84 2.23 10.17
CA ALA A 393 -28.82 1.17 11.17
C ALA A 393 -27.70 1.37 12.19
N GLN A 394 -26.49 1.72 11.76
CA GLN A 394 -25.38 2.05 12.65
C GLN A 394 -25.67 3.30 13.51
N LEU A 395 -26.10 4.38 12.88
CA LEU A 395 -26.37 5.66 13.56
C LEU A 395 -27.52 5.54 14.59
N SER A 396 -28.41 4.56 14.46
CA SER A 396 -29.50 4.31 15.43
C SER A 396 -28.99 3.99 16.84
N LEU A 397 -27.75 3.51 16.97
CA LEU A 397 -27.15 3.16 18.25
C LEU A 397 -26.91 4.38 19.13
N GLY A 398 -26.26 5.42 18.63
CA GLY A 398 -25.84 6.59 19.39
C GLY A 398 -24.30 6.75 19.47
N PRO A 399 -23.81 7.96 19.80
CA PRO A 399 -22.38 8.28 19.78
C PRO A 399 -21.59 7.64 20.94
N GLU A 400 -22.25 7.05 21.92
CA GLU A 400 -21.62 6.28 22.98
C GLU A 400 -20.99 4.98 22.49
N TYR A 401 -21.46 4.43 21.36
CA TYR A 401 -20.96 3.18 20.82
C TYR A 401 -19.76 3.37 19.88
N PHE A 402 -19.70 4.48 19.16
CA PHE A 402 -18.56 4.78 18.27
C PHE A 402 -18.43 6.29 18.04
N GLN A 403 -17.22 6.76 17.74
CA GLN A 403 -16.90 8.16 17.47
C GLN A 403 -16.86 8.46 15.98
N TYR A 404 -16.68 7.44 15.14
CA TYR A 404 -16.56 7.62 13.70
C TYR A 404 -17.36 6.57 12.95
N LEU A 405 -17.92 6.99 11.81
CA LEU A 405 -18.52 6.09 10.83
C LEU A 405 -17.55 5.95 9.63
N ALA A 406 -17.15 4.72 9.32
CA ALA A 406 -16.19 4.46 8.24
C ALA A 406 -16.78 4.69 6.86
N THR A 407 -15.94 5.03 5.90
CA THR A 407 -16.24 4.93 4.47
C THR A 407 -14.97 4.58 3.70
N HIS A 408 -15.12 3.94 2.54
CA HIS A 408 -14.02 3.55 1.67
C HIS A 408 -14.18 4.13 0.28
N MET A 409 -13.09 4.66 -0.26
CA MET A 409 -13.00 5.26 -1.60
C MET A 409 -11.90 4.57 -2.42
N VAL A 410 -12.08 3.25 -2.64
CA VAL A 410 -11.24 2.49 -3.56
C VAL A 410 -11.83 2.60 -4.94
N LEU A 411 -11.17 3.37 -5.81
CA LEU A 411 -11.65 3.72 -7.14
C LEU A 411 -10.79 3.06 -8.22
N GLU A 412 -11.45 2.59 -9.26
CA GLU A 412 -10.76 1.97 -10.40
C GLU A 412 -10.33 3.04 -11.40
N ALA A 413 -9.03 3.12 -11.63
CA ALA A 413 -8.44 4.00 -12.62
C ALA A 413 -8.95 3.68 -14.03
N GLY A 414 -9.30 4.71 -14.78
CA GLY A 414 -9.77 4.57 -16.16
C GLY A 414 -11.22 4.10 -16.31
N ALA A 415 -11.90 3.72 -15.22
CA ALA A 415 -13.30 3.33 -15.29
C ALA A 415 -14.21 4.56 -15.49
N VAL A 416 -14.81 4.69 -16.66
CA VAL A 416 -15.77 5.74 -17.01
C VAL A 416 -17.00 5.13 -17.69
N ARG A 417 -18.15 5.83 -17.61
CA ARG A 417 -19.40 5.41 -18.26
C ARG A 417 -19.43 5.73 -19.75
N LYS A 418 -18.70 6.77 -20.17
CA LYS A 418 -18.65 7.22 -21.56
C LYS A 418 -18.16 6.10 -22.48
N ALA A 419 -18.89 5.83 -23.53
CA ALA A 419 -18.49 4.87 -24.55
C ALA A 419 -17.32 5.43 -25.39
N ASN A 420 -16.30 4.62 -25.65
CA ASN A 420 -15.10 4.98 -26.43
C ASN A 420 -14.47 6.34 -26.00
N PRO A 421 -14.11 6.49 -24.74
CA PRO A 421 -13.54 7.74 -24.25
C PRO A 421 -12.16 8.01 -24.83
N SER A 422 -11.82 9.28 -25.07
CA SER A 422 -10.43 9.65 -25.37
C SER A 422 -9.56 9.54 -24.12
N PRO A 423 -8.24 9.36 -24.22
CA PRO A 423 -7.34 9.36 -23.06
C PRO A 423 -7.41 10.66 -22.26
N GLU A 424 -7.59 11.80 -22.92
CA GLU A 424 -7.75 13.11 -22.26
C GLU A 424 -9.03 13.14 -21.41
N PHE A 425 -10.15 12.66 -21.97
CA PHE A 425 -11.41 12.57 -21.22
C PHE A 425 -11.29 11.67 -19.99
N VAL A 426 -10.63 10.52 -20.14
CA VAL A 426 -10.38 9.61 -19.01
C VAL A 426 -9.56 10.32 -17.92
N ALA A 427 -8.49 11.03 -18.30
CA ALA A 427 -7.67 11.76 -17.35
C ALA A 427 -8.46 12.88 -16.64
N GLU A 428 -9.22 13.69 -17.38
CA GLU A 428 -10.06 14.76 -16.82
C GLU A 428 -11.14 14.20 -15.90
N ALA A 429 -11.80 13.09 -16.29
CA ALA A 429 -12.78 12.41 -15.45
C ALA A 429 -12.20 11.88 -14.15
N MET A 430 -10.98 11.33 -14.20
CA MET A 430 -10.29 10.86 -13.00
C MET A 430 -9.87 12.03 -12.09
N PHE A 431 -9.34 13.13 -12.68
CA PHE A 431 -8.94 14.31 -11.91
C PHE A 431 -10.11 15.10 -11.31
N ALA A 432 -11.32 14.93 -11.84
CA ALA A 432 -12.55 15.49 -11.29
C ALA A 432 -13.06 14.73 -10.05
N LEU A 433 -12.71 13.44 -9.90
CA LEU A 433 -13.27 12.57 -8.85
C LEU A 433 -13.18 13.13 -7.42
N PRO A 434 -12.07 13.76 -6.97
CA PRO A 434 -12.01 14.35 -5.63
C PRO A 434 -13.11 15.38 -5.36
N VAL A 435 -13.55 16.14 -6.37
CA VAL A 435 -14.69 17.08 -6.26
C VAL A 435 -16.01 16.33 -6.05
N GLY A 436 -16.20 15.23 -6.77
CA GLY A 436 -17.38 14.37 -6.57
C GLY A 436 -17.40 13.69 -5.20
N ILE A 437 -16.24 13.24 -4.72
CA ILE A 437 -16.07 12.61 -3.40
C ILE A 437 -16.35 13.62 -2.28
N GLU A 438 -15.89 14.87 -2.41
CA GLU A 438 -16.18 15.94 -1.45
C GLU A 438 -17.69 16.10 -1.23
N ARG A 439 -18.49 16.06 -2.31
CA ARG A 439 -19.97 16.10 -2.23
C ARG A 439 -20.55 14.89 -1.52
N MET A 440 -20.02 13.69 -1.78
CA MET A 440 -20.45 12.47 -1.07
C MET A 440 -20.18 12.56 0.43
N PHE A 441 -19.04 13.14 0.85
CA PHE A 441 -18.73 13.34 2.26
C PHE A 441 -19.66 14.35 2.92
N HIS A 442 -20.01 15.43 2.23
CA HIS A 442 -21.04 16.36 2.73
C HIS A 442 -22.41 15.69 2.86
N ASP A 443 -22.83 14.83 1.93
CA ASP A 443 -24.09 14.08 2.05
C ASP A 443 -24.04 13.09 3.22
N MET A 444 -22.92 12.39 3.43
CA MET A 444 -22.73 11.52 4.59
C MET A 444 -22.75 12.30 5.91
N LYS A 445 -22.11 13.47 5.94
CA LYS A 445 -22.19 14.39 7.09
C LYS A 445 -23.63 14.81 7.37
N ASN A 446 -24.40 15.19 6.34
CA ASN A 446 -25.80 15.54 6.48
C ASN A 446 -26.63 14.38 7.04
N GLN A 447 -26.35 13.14 6.62
CA GLN A 447 -27.00 11.95 7.18
C GLN A 447 -26.67 11.77 8.66
N ILE A 448 -25.42 11.97 9.08
CA ILE A 448 -25.00 11.91 10.49
C ILE A 448 -25.66 13.03 11.29
N ASP A 449 -25.64 14.25 10.80
CA ASP A 449 -26.15 15.45 11.50
C ASP A 449 -27.68 15.49 11.58
N ALA A 450 -28.39 14.67 10.81
CA ALA A 450 -29.85 14.53 10.90
C ALA A 450 -30.29 13.92 12.25
N ASP A 451 -29.42 13.16 12.93
CA ASP A 451 -29.63 12.75 14.31
C ASP A 451 -28.94 13.74 15.27
N ALA A 452 -29.75 14.47 16.03
CA ALA A 452 -29.23 15.47 16.99
C ALA A 452 -28.26 14.89 18.03
N ARG A 453 -28.33 13.60 18.33
CA ARG A 453 -27.40 12.91 19.25
C ARG A 453 -26.02 12.77 18.62
N MET A 454 -25.94 12.57 17.31
CA MET A 454 -24.72 12.35 16.53
C MET A 454 -24.05 13.65 16.11
N LYS A 455 -24.84 14.71 15.88
CA LYS A 455 -24.36 16.00 15.37
C LYS A 455 -23.22 16.56 16.20
N GLY A 456 -22.09 16.82 15.55
CA GLY A 456 -20.86 17.34 16.19
C GLY A 456 -20.16 16.36 17.14
N ARG A 457 -20.63 15.13 17.29
CA ARG A 457 -20.08 14.08 18.14
C ARG A 457 -19.54 12.88 17.37
N THR A 458 -20.02 12.67 16.15
CA THR A 458 -19.61 11.59 15.28
C THR A 458 -19.06 12.15 13.99
N GLY A 459 -17.82 11.81 13.68
CA GLY A 459 -17.11 12.16 12.44
C GLY A 459 -17.14 11.02 11.42
N ILE A 460 -16.57 11.28 10.26
CA ILE A 460 -16.32 10.28 9.22
C ILE A 460 -14.86 9.84 9.32
N ALA A 461 -14.61 8.53 9.22
CA ALA A 461 -13.27 7.99 9.04
C ALA A 461 -13.16 7.37 7.64
N LEU A 462 -12.34 7.96 6.79
CA LEU A 462 -11.99 7.39 5.49
C LEU A 462 -10.89 6.35 5.70
N THR A 463 -11.27 5.15 6.14
CA THR A 463 -10.32 4.13 6.59
C THR A 463 -9.63 3.38 5.47
N GLU A 464 -10.07 3.61 4.22
CA GLU A 464 -9.44 3.08 3.03
C GLU A 464 -9.69 3.99 1.82
N TRP A 465 -8.62 4.47 1.18
CA TRP A 465 -8.74 5.20 -0.08
C TRP A 465 -7.56 4.93 -1.01
N LEU A 466 -7.88 4.75 -2.29
CA LEU A 466 -6.91 4.40 -3.32
C LEU A 466 -7.48 4.67 -4.70
N PHE A 467 -6.60 5.07 -5.62
CA PHE A 467 -6.83 5.12 -7.04
C PHE A 467 -6.09 3.94 -7.70
N ARG A 468 -6.74 2.76 -7.69
CA ARG A 468 -6.11 1.50 -8.09
C ARG A 468 -6.08 1.30 -9.60
N ALA A 469 -5.06 0.64 -10.09
CA ALA A 469 -5.06 0.12 -11.45
C ALA A 469 -6.21 -0.88 -11.66
N PRO A 470 -6.75 -1.02 -12.89
CA PRO A 470 -7.76 -2.02 -13.18
C PRO A 470 -7.28 -3.43 -12.84
N PHE A 471 -8.18 -4.27 -12.36
CA PHE A 471 -7.92 -5.71 -12.29
C PHE A 471 -7.82 -6.26 -13.71
N SER A 472 -6.59 -6.39 -14.21
CA SER A 472 -6.34 -7.05 -15.48
C SER A 472 -5.79 -8.45 -15.23
N PRO A 473 -6.29 -9.49 -15.92
CA PRO A 473 -5.70 -10.84 -15.87
C PRO A 473 -4.30 -10.90 -16.50
N ALA A 474 -3.93 -9.94 -17.35
CA ALA A 474 -2.58 -9.81 -17.88
C ALA A 474 -1.75 -8.88 -17.00
N PRO A 475 -0.44 -9.16 -16.76
CA PRO A 475 0.44 -8.19 -16.17
C PRO A 475 0.37 -6.90 -17.00
N PRO A 476 0.10 -5.75 -16.39
CA PRO A 476 0.07 -4.50 -17.14
C PRO A 476 1.43 -4.29 -17.80
N ASP A 477 1.44 -3.87 -19.05
CA ASP A 477 2.65 -3.31 -19.65
C ASP A 477 2.97 -1.99 -18.93
N TYR A 478 3.82 -2.06 -17.94
CA TYR A 478 4.20 -0.90 -17.13
C TYR A 478 4.89 0.21 -17.92
N ARG A 479 5.30 -0.08 -19.16
CA ARG A 479 6.00 0.88 -20.02
C ARG A 479 5.06 1.78 -20.81
N GLN A 480 3.76 1.43 -20.89
CA GLN A 480 2.74 2.26 -21.56
C GLN A 480 1.39 2.22 -20.81
N PRO A 481 1.28 2.76 -19.59
CA PRO A 481 -0.02 2.96 -19.01
C PRO A 481 -0.79 4.00 -19.85
N ARG A 482 -1.95 3.62 -20.36
CA ARG A 482 -2.84 4.53 -21.13
C ARG A 482 -3.80 5.31 -20.24
N ILE A 483 -3.74 5.09 -18.94
CA ILE A 483 -4.62 5.70 -17.94
C ILE A 483 -3.82 6.27 -16.78
N PRO A 484 -4.26 7.37 -16.15
CA PRO A 484 -3.71 7.78 -14.88
C PRO A 484 -4.02 6.74 -13.83
N GLU A 485 -3.02 6.32 -13.06
CA GLU A 485 -3.17 5.35 -11.97
C GLU A 485 -2.00 5.54 -10.96
N TYR A 486 -2.06 4.95 -9.79
CA TYR A 486 -1.16 5.27 -8.67
C TYR A 486 0.35 5.17 -8.99
N ARG A 487 0.78 4.38 -9.99
CA ARG A 487 2.18 4.18 -10.37
C ARG A 487 2.74 5.27 -11.29
N ASN A 488 1.93 6.19 -11.77
CA ASN A 488 2.36 7.25 -12.67
C ASN A 488 2.02 8.66 -12.15
N LEU A 489 2.49 9.71 -12.84
CA LEU A 489 2.24 11.09 -12.45
C LEU A 489 0.74 11.41 -12.38
N GLY A 490 -0.09 10.80 -13.22
CA GLY A 490 -1.54 11.00 -13.17
C GLY A 490 -2.14 10.56 -11.83
N GLY A 491 -1.65 9.46 -11.25
CA GLY A 491 -2.03 9.04 -9.91
C GLY A 491 -1.51 9.97 -8.82
N ALA A 492 -0.35 10.56 -8.99
CA ALA A 492 0.17 11.58 -8.08
C ALA A 492 -0.70 12.85 -8.07
N ILE A 493 -1.15 13.31 -9.25
CA ILE A 493 -2.09 14.43 -9.39
C ILE A 493 -3.41 14.12 -8.70
N TRP A 494 -3.95 12.92 -8.91
CA TRP A 494 -5.17 12.47 -8.24
C TRP A 494 -4.98 12.41 -6.71
N THR A 495 -3.86 11.83 -6.23
CA THR A 495 -3.53 11.73 -4.81
C THR A 495 -3.43 13.11 -4.16
N ALA A 496 -2.75 14.06 -4.79
CA ALA A 496 -2.63 15.43 -4.31
C ALA A 496 -3.99 16.15 -4.27
N SER A 497 -4.85 15.94 -5.29
CA SER A 497 -6.20 16.46 -5.32
C SER A 497 -7.08 15.88 -4.20
N MET A 498 -6.92 14.58 -3.89
CA MET A 498 -7.58 13.96 -2.73
C MET A 498 -7.10 14.58 -1.41
N LEU A 499 -5.79 14.81 -1.27
CA LEU A 499 -5.24 15.42 -0.06
C LEU A 499 -5.69 16.87 0.12
N ASN A 500 -5.78 17.66 -0.96
CA ASN A 500 -6.39 19.00 -0.91
C ASN A 500 -7.84 18.92 -0.43
N MET A 501 -8.63 18.00 -0.97
CA MET A 501 -10.01 17.80 -0.56
C MET A 501 -10.09 17.35 0.91
N LEU A 502 -9.28 16.39 1.35
CA LEU A 502 -9.23 15.92 2.72
C LEU A 502 -8.85 17.05 3.71
N ILE A 503 -7.95 17.95 3.33
CA ILE A 503 -7.63 19.13 4.12
C ILE A 503 -8.88 20.05 4.24
N ARG A 504 -9.66 20.24 3.17
CA ARG A 504 -10.89 21.06 3.21
C ARG A 504 -12.00 20.50 4.10
N VAL A 505 -12.10 19.18 4.23
CA VAL A 505 -13.16 18.51 5.00
C VAL A 505 -12.68 17.93 6.33
N ALA A 506 -11.48 18.28 6.78
CA ALA A 506 -10.81 17.68 7.93
C ALA A 506 -11.54 17.91 9.27
N ASP A 507 -12.43 18.92 9.35
CA ASP A 507 -13.25 19.19 10.52
C ASP A 507 -14.28 18.09 10.80
N PHE A 508 -14.75 17.38 9.77
CA PHE A 508 -15.69 16.26 9.91
C PHE A 508 -15.18 14.93 9.32
N VAL A 509 -14.05 14.93 8.59
CA VAL A 509 -13.31 13.73 8.13
C VAL A 509 -11.89 13.76 8.73
N PRO A 510 -11.75 13.63 10.05
CA PRO A 510 -10.45 13.82 10.71
C PRO A 510 -9.48 12.66 10.54
N ILE A 511 -9.92 11.52 10.05
CA ILE A 511 -9.09 10.31 9.81
C ILE A 511 -9.18 9.94 8.34
N ALA A 512 -8.01 9.78 7.68
CA ALA A 512 -7.97 9.25 6.33
C ALA A 512 -6.73 8.35 6.13
N ASN A 513 -6.95 7.09 5.76
CA ASN A 513 -5.92 6.08 5.63
C ASN A 513 -5.74 5.71 4.16
N MET A 514 -4.67 6.20 3.53
CA MET A 514 -4.34 5.81 2.16
C MET A 514 -3.93 4.35 2.11
N THR A 515 -4.46 3.61 1.15
CA THR A 515 -4.25 2.18 0.98
C THR A 515 -2.84 1.84 0.50
N GLY A 516 -2.26 0.82 1.12
CA GLY A 516 -1.00 0.19 0.76
C GLY A 516 0.24 0.92 1.29
N ILE A 517 0.99 0.28 2.19
CA ILE A 517 2.35 0.69 2.53
C ILE A 517 3.31 0.15 1.49
N VAL A 518 3.33 -1.16 1.28
CA VAL A 518 3.98 -1.82 0.14
C VAL A 518 2.90 -2.31 -0.80
N GLU A 519 3.11 -2.15 -2.08
CA GLU A 519 2.14 -2.23 -3.17
C GLU A 519 1.07 -1.11 -3.14
N TYR A 520 0.23 -1.08 -4.15
CA TYR A 520 -0.77 -0.04 -4.33
C TYR A 520 -0.16 1.38 -4.30
N GLY A 521 -0.69 2.26 -3.49
CA GLY A 521 -0.48 3.70 -3.62
C GLY A 521 0.88 4.26 -3.18
N ARG A 522 1.79 3.47 -2.57
CA ARG A 522 3.02 4.04 -1.98
C ARG A 522 4.30 3.36 -2.40
N LEU A 523 4.71 2.32 -1.70
CA LEU A 523 5.96 1.63 -1.97
C LEU A 523 5.72 0.42 -2.85
N TRP A 524 6.73 0.06 -3.63
CA TRP A 524 6.77 -1.20 -4.35
C TRP A 524 8.10 -1.88 -4.11
N GLU A 525 8.06 -3.18 -3.93
CA GLU A 525 9.21 -4.05 -4.05
C GLU A 525 9.07 -4.85 -5.33
N LYS A 526 10.08 -4.85 -6.16
CA LYS A 526 10.13 -5.65 -7.37
C LYS A 526 11.56 -6.01 -7.71
N ARG A 527 11.80 -7.29 -7.91
CA ARG A 527 13.11 -7.83 -8.26
C ARG A 527 14.22 -7.36 -7.31
N GLY A 528 13.95 -7.35 -5.99
CA GLY A 528 14.90 -6.97 -4.94
C GLY A 528 15.12 -5.45 -4.82
N ILE A 529 14.32 -4.61 -5.47
CA ILE A 529 14.41 -3.14 -5.40
C ILE A 529 13.14 -2.58 -4.77
N THR A 530 13.27 -1.85 -3.69
CA THR A 530 12.18 -1.09 -3.05
C THR A 530 12.20 0.34 -3.56
N TYR A 531 11.05 0.86 -3.99
CA TYR A 531 10.93 2.23 -4.52
C TYR A 531 9.57 2.84 -4.23
N GLY A 532 9.50 4.19 -4.26
CA GLY A 532 8.27 4.95 -4.14
C GLY A 532 7.65 5.23 -5.51
N VAL A 533 6.36 4.92 -5.69
CA VAL A 533 5.62 5.34 -6.89
C VAL A 533 5.33 6.86 -6.83
N PRO A 534 4.95 7.52 -7.95
CA PRO A 534 4.67 8.96 -7.93
C PRO A 534 3.64 9.40 -6.87
N SER A 535 2.62 8.58 -6.57
CA SER A 535 1.66 8.84 -5.49
C SER A 535 2.31 8.85 -4.10
N TYR A 536 3.35 8.03 -3.85
CA TYR A 536 4.16 8.11 -2.62
C TYR A 536 4.82 9.48 -2.46
N TRP A 537 5.39 10.00 -3.53
CA TRP A 537 6.09 11.27 -3.51
C TRP A 537 5.11 12.45 -3.32
N ALA A 538 3.96 12.43 -4.00
CA ALA A 538 2.89 13.40 -3.76
C ALA A 538 2.44 13.37 -2.29
N PHE A 539 2.12 12.18 -1.75
CA PHE A 539 1.71 12.04 -0.36
C PHE A 539 2.78 12.54 0.61
N ARG A 540 4.06 12.24 0.36
CA ARG A 540 5.19 12.69 1.17
C ARG A 540 5.35 14.20 1.21
N MET A 541 5.07 14.93 0.12
CA MET A 541 5.05 16.39 0.11
C MET A 541 4.09 16.91 1.17
N TYR A 542 2.84 16.45 1.16
CA TYR A 542 1.80 16.87 2.11
C TYR A 542 2.07 16.42 3.55
N SER A 543 2.40 15.16 3.74
CA SER A 543 2.57 14.59 5.08
C SER A 543 3.81 15.11 5.81
N ASN A 544 4.79 15.67 5.09
CA ASN A 544 5.99 16.27 5.67
C ASN A 544 5.87 17.80 5.88
N ALA A 545 4.88 18.44 5.28
CA ALA A 545 4.61 19.86 5.50
C ALA A 545 4.09 20.11 6.93
N ASP A 546 4.34 21.30 7.42
CA ASP A 546 3.91 21.76 8.75
C ASP A 546 2.47 22.29 8.68
N VAL A 547 1.51 21.36 8.66
CA VAL A 547 0.08 21.62 8.49
C VAL A 547 -0.62 21.58 9.84
N ALA A 548 -1.25 22.69 10.26
CA ALA A 548 -2.06 22.75 11.46
C ALA A 548 -3.45 23.35 11.24
N ASN A 549 -3.58 24.35 10.38
CA ASN A 549 -4.83 25.10 10.19
C ASN A 549 -5.09 25.35 8.70
N LEU A 550 -6.31 25.11 8.26
CA LEU A 550 -6.76 25.53 6.93
C LEU A 550 -7.08 27.03 6.93
N LEU A 551 -6.57 27.75 5.94
CA LEU A 551 -6.80 29.18 5.75
C LEU A 551 -7.90 29.44 4.72
N ASP A 552 -8.63 30.57 4.91
CA ASP A 552 -9.63 31.03 3.93
C ASP A 552 -8.94 31.38 2.62
N THR A 553 -9.26 30.63 1.59
CA THR A 553 -8.64 30.75 0.26
C THR A 553 -9.72 30.90 -0.80
N LYS A 554 -9.65 32.00 -1.56
CA LYS A 554 -10.50 32.24 -2.74
C LYS A 554 -9.68 32.00 -4.00
N LEU A 555 -10.25 31.27 -4.93
CA LEU A 555 -9.62 30.89 -6.19
C LEU A 555 -10.54 31.32 -7.36
N ASP A 556 -10.00 32.14 -8.25
CA ASP A 556 -10.62 32.45 -9.53
C ASP A 556 -9.75 31.82 -10.63
N VAL A 557 -10.31 30.82 -11.32
CA VAL A 557 -9.63 30.05 -12.36
C VAL A 557 -10.65 29.43 -13.31
N ALA A 558 -10.23 29.12 -14.52
CA ALA A 558 -11.04 28.37 -15.47
C ALA A 558 -11.40 26.98 -14.95
N GLN A 559 -12.62 26.54 -15.29
CA GLN A 559 -13.22 25.27 -14.86
C GLN A 559 -13.59 24.42 -16.06
N TYR A 560 -13.79 23.13 -15.82
CA TYR A 560 -14.36 22.17 -16.76
C TYR A 560 -15.45 21.34 -16.08
N SER A 561 -16.22 20.62 -16.86
CA SER A 561 -17.25 19.73 -16.35
C SER A 561 -17.13 18.35 -16.97
N VAL A 562 -17.40 17.32 -16.19
CA VAL A 562 -17.41 15.93 -16.64
C VAL A 562 -18.83 15.42 -16.66
N LYS A 563 -19.24 14.76 -17.74
CA LYS A 563 -20.47 13.97 -17.87
C LYS A 563 -20.11 12.54 -18.28
N GLU A 564 -20.85 11.58 -17.78
CA GLU A 564 -20.57 10.15 -18.00
C GLU A 564 -19.14 9.74 -17.58
N GLY A 565 -18.63 10.38 -16.53
CA GLY A 565 -17.35 10.08 -15.91
C GLY A 565 -17.37 8.78 -15.11
N ALA A 566 -16.67 8.73 -13.98
CA ALA A 566 -16.55 7.52 -13.18
C ALA A 566 -17.90 7.02 -12.65
N PRO A 567 -18.11 5.70 -12.53
CA PRO A 567 -19.41 5.11 -12.14
C PRO A 567 -19.98 5.63 -10.81
N ARG A 568 -19.12 5.97 -9.84
CA ARG A 568 -19.54 6.48 -8.51
C ARG A 568 -19.90 7.98 -8.52
N SER A 569 -19.37 8.75 -9.46
CA SER A 569 -19.64 10.17 -9.64
C SER A 569 -19.59 10.51 -11.13
N PRO A 570 -20.65 10.18 -11.91
CA PRO A 570 -20.59 10.30 -13.37
C PRO A 570 -20.63 11.75 -13.85
N ASP A 571 -21.34 12.61 -13.13
CA ASP A 571 -21.56 14.00 -13.52
C ASP A 571 -20.99 14.95 -12.46
N ILE A 572 -19.89 15.61 -12.82
CA ILE A 572 -19.18 16.53 -11.94
C ILE A 572 -19.03 17.87 -12.66
N PRO A 573 -19.88 18.86 -12.35
CA PRO A 573 -19.73 20.22 -12.88
C PRO A 573 -18.69 21.02 -12.09
N ASP A 574 -18.22 22.11 -12.71
CA ASP A 574 -17.44 23.19 -12.08
C ASP A 574 -16.13 22.71 -11.43
N VAL A 575 -15.41 21.84 -12.13
CA VAL A 575 -14.10 21.32 -11.68
C VAL A 575 -13.03 22.36 -12.01
N PRO A 576 -12.32 22.94 -11.01
CA PRO A 576 -11.25 23.89 -11.30
C PRO A 576 -10.04 23.18 -11.92
N TYR A 577 -9.46 23.80 -12.98
CA TYR A 577 -8.22 23.28 -13.53
C TYR A 577 -7.03 23.39 -12.56
N LEU A 578 -7.00 24.43 -11.75
CA LEU A 578 -6.05 24.56 -10.64
C LEU A 578 -6.78 24.35 -9.32
N ASP A 579 -6.38 23.34 -8.55
CA ASP A 579 -6.89 23.08 -7.21
C ASP A 579 -5.87 23.54 -6.17
N VAL A 580 -6.32 24.38 -5.22
CA VAL A 580 -5.43 25.02 -4.27
C VAL A 580 -5.99 24.92 -2.85
N VAL A 581 -5.10 24.64 -1.91
CA VAL A 581 -5.34 24.85 -0.47
C VAL A 581 -4.16 25.60 0.14
N ALA A 582 -4.44 26.50 1.06
CA ALA A 582 -3.44 27.18 1.86
C ALA A 582 -3.61 26.79 3.32
N VAL A 583 -2.51 26.42 3.96
CA VAL A 583 -2.49 25.99 5.37
C VAL A 583 -1.44 26.78 6.14
N ALA A 584 -1.69 27.02 7.42
CA ALA A 584 -0.70 27.58 8.33
C ALA A 584 -0.20 26.50 9.29
N ASN A 585 1.02 26.67 9.77
CA ASN A 585 1.51 25.92 10.92
C ASN A 585 0.82 26.42 12.23
N GLN A 586 1.15 25.79 13.35
CA GLN A 586 0.50 26.08 14.65
C GLN A 586 0.69 27.54 15.12
N THR A 587 1.83 28.16 14.78
CA THR A 587 2.17 29.52 15.18
C THR A 587 1.70 30.59 14.17
N GLY A 588 1.33 30.21 12.96
CA GLY A 588 0.89 31.12 11.90
C GLY A 588 2.01 31.90 11.21
N ASP A 589 3.27 31.60 11.51
CA ASP A 589 4.45 32.24 10.92
C ASP A 589 4.98 31.54 9.65
N LYS A 590 4.34 30.44 9.28
CA LYS A 590 4.62 29.66 8.08
C LYS A 590 3.32 29.33 7.37
N ILE A 591 3.26 29.68 6.08
CA ILE A 591 2.13 29.33 5.21
C ILE A 591 2.62 28.36 4.15
N THR A 592 1.91 27.25 3.97
CA THR A 592 2.14 26.31 2.89
C THR A 592 0.97 26.31 1.91
N LEU A 593 1.27 26.53 0.64
CA LEU A 593 0.32 26.49 -0.47
C LEU A 593 0.54 25.19 -1.24
N PHE A 594 -0.47 24.36 -1.37
CA PHE A 594 -0.48 23.23 -2.27
C PHE A 594 -1.33 23.55 -3.48
N GLY A 595 -0.71 23.48 -4.68
CA GLY A 595 -1.37 23.70 -5.96
C GLY A 595 -1.29 22.48 -6.85
N VAL A 596 -2.42 22.04 -7.37
CA VAL A 596 -2.51 20.92 -8.31
C VAL A 596 -3.06 21.42 -9.63
N ASN A 597 -2.21 21.52 -10.64
CA ASN A 597 -2.66 21.85 -11.99
C ASN A 597 -3.13 20.58 -12.72
N ARG A 598 -4.45 20.45 -12.87
CA ARG A 598 -5.14 19.34 -13.55
C ARG A 598 -5.18 19.50 -15.07
N ASN A 599 -4.78 20.66 -15.60
CA ASN A 599 -4.77 20.90 -17.03
C ASN A 599 -3.65 20.10 -17.71
N LEU A 600 -4.01 19.24 -18.65
CA LEU A 600 -3.06 18.36 -19.35
C LEU A 600 -2.13 19.09 -20.30
N ASN A 601 -2.54 20.29 -20.76
CA ASN A 601 -1.92 20.95 -21.90
C ASN A 601 -1.41 22.38 -21.61
N LYS A 602 -1.88 23.02 -20.52
CA LYS A 602 -1.60 24.44 -20.26
C LYS A 602 -1.03 24.67 -18.86
N ASP A 603 0.01 25.47 -18.81
CA ASP A 603 0.46 26.08 -17.58
C ASP A 603 -0.56 27.14 -17.12
N ILE A 604 -0.65 27.37 -15.79
CA ILE A 604 -1.55 28.36 -15.21
C ILE A 604 -0.73 29.37 -14.42
N SER A 605 -0.70 30.62 -14.91
CA SER A 605 -0.06 31.73 -14.20
C SER A 605 -1.02 32.33 -13.18
N ALA A 606 -0.66 32.27 -11.91
CA ALA A 606 -1.47 32.77 -10.82
C ALA A 606 -0.83 34.01 -10.18
N THR A 607 -1.67 35.01 -9.89
CA THR A 607 -1.36 36.07 -8.93
C THR A 607 -1.82 35.66 -7.56
N ILE A 608 -0.89 35.58 -6.62
CA ILE A 608 -1.14 35.14 -5.25
C ILE A 608 -1.09 36.36 -4.33
N LYS A 609 -2.18 36.61 -3.60
CA LYS A 609 -2.34 37.75 -2.69
C LYS A 609 -2.53 37.21 -1.26
N LEU A 610 -1.74 37.72 -0.33
CA LEU A 610 -1.78 37.35 1.08
C LEU A 610 -2.35 38.54 1.89
N SER A 611 -3.45 38.33 2.60
CA SER A 611 -3.98 39.30 3.54
C SER A 611 -3.56 38.94 4.95
N GLY A 612 -2.83 39.83 5.63
CA GLY A 612 -2.35 39.61 7.00
C GLY A 612 -0.98 38.91 7.11
N PHE A 613 -0.32 38.66 5.97
CA PHE A 613 1.02 38.06 5.94
C PHE A 613 1.89 38.73 4.87
N SER A 614 3.17 38.88 5.17
CA SER A 614 4.16 39.37 4.22
C SER A 614 5.34 38.41 4.18
N ALA A 615 5.51 37.71 3.08
CA ALA A 615 6.58 36.74 2.95
C ALA A 615 7.94 37.43 2.82
N HIS A 616 8.92 36.91 3.55
CA HIS A 616 10.33 37.33 3.48
C HIS A 616 11.19 36.33 2.72
N SER A 617 10.74 35.09 2.66
CA SER A 617 11.38 34.01 1.91
C SER A 617 10.36 33.00 1.41
N ALA A 618 10.71 32.28 0.36
CA ALA A 618 9.92 31.17 -0.14
C ALA A 618 10.83 30.02 -0.59
N SER A 619 10.36 28.80 -0.35
CA SER A 619 10.89 27.56 -0.93
C SER A 619 9.74 26.75 -1.51
N GLY A 620 10.03 25.81 -2.36
CA GLY A 620 8.96 24.97 -2.91
C GLY A 620 9.47 23.67 -3.48
N LYS A 621 8.52 22.80 -3.82
CA LYS A 621 8.77 21.54 -4.51
C LYS A 621 7.79 21.38 -5.67
N LEU A 622 8.27 20.81 -6.76
CA LEU A 622 7.49 20.50 -7.95
C LEU A 622 7.59 19.02 -8.26
N LEU A 623 6.45 18.38 -8.40
CA LEU A 623 6.32 17.01 -8.91
C LEU A 623 5.66 17.09 -10.29
N ALA A 624 6.45 16.84 -11.33
CA ALA A 624 6.05 16.94 -12.73
C ALA A 624 6.86 15.96 -13.58
N ALA A 625 6.36 15.65 -14.77
CA ALA A 625 7.07 14.89 -15.79
C ALA A 625 6.59 15.31 -17.19
N GLU A 626 7.22 14.81 -18.24
CA GLU A 626 6.85 15.11 -19.63
C GLU A 626 5.41 14.65 -19.99
N SER A 627 4.91 13.62 -19.30
CA SER A 627 3.57 13.07 -19.47
C SER A 627 3.01 12.54 -18.14
N ILE A 628 1.68 12.59 -17.97
CA ILE A 628 0.99 11.99 -16.81
C ILE A 628 1.17 10.48 -16.72
N TYR A 629 1.65 9.83 -17.76
CA TYR A 629 1.86 8.38 -17.82
C TYR A 629 3.28 7.96 -17.45
N VAL A 630 4.20 8.89 -17.23
CA VAL A 630 5.54 8.57 -16.70
C VAL A 630 5.41 8.14 -15.24
N GLY A 631 6.09 7.06 -14.90
CA GLY A 631 6.06 6.47 -13.55
C GLY A 631 7.41 5.95 -13.12
N ASN A 632 7.48 5.51 -11.86
CA ASN A 632 8.64 4.87 -11.28
C ASN A 632 8.50 3.34 -11.38
N ASP A 633 9.61 2.67 -11.63
CA ASP A 633 9.71 1.21 -11.59
C ASP A 633 11.08 0.77 -10.99
N ASP A 634 11.30 -0.53 -10.91
CA ASP A 634 12.56 -1.08 -10.38
C ASP A 634 13.78 -0.82 -11.27
N ALA A 635 13.57 -0.40 -12.53
CA ALA A 635 14.65 0.04 -13.44
C ALA A 635 14.94 1.53 -13.31
N GLN A 636 13.89 2.32 -13.08
CA GLN A 636 13.94 3.77 -12.96
C GLN A 636 13.13 4.21 -11.72
N PRO A 637 13.65 3.94 -10.51
CA PRO A 637 12.92 4.15 -9.26
C PRO A 637 12.66 5.63 -8.91
N GLU A 638 13.34 6.56 -9.58
CA GLU A 638 13.31 8.01 -9.35
C GLU A 638 12.99 8.81 -10.61
N ALA A 639 12.32 8.22 -11.60
CA ALA A 639 11.95 8.92 -12.83
C ALA A 639 10.99 10.10 -12.56
N VAL A 640 10.13 9.98 -11.54
CA VAL A 640 9.17 11.00 -11.09
C VAL A 640 9.34 11.21 -9.60
N VAL A 641 10.09 12.23 -9.21
CA VAL A 641 10.34 12.65 -7.83
C VAL A 641 10.23 14.16 -7.70
N PRO A 642 9.91 14.70 -6.51
CA PRO A 642 9.84 16.14 -6.29
C PRO A 642 11.19 16.83 -6.55
N GLN A 643 11.14 17.91 -7.29
CA GLN A 643 12.27 18.79 -7.55
C GLN A 643 12.17 20.06 -6.70
N GLU A 644 13.26 20.47 -6.10
CA GLU A 644 13.31 21.71 -5.31
C GLU A 644 13.13 22.95 -6.21
N LEU A 645 12.26 23.85 -5.80
CA LEU A 645 12.01 25.13 -6.46
C LEU A 645 12.70 26.26 -5.71
N LYS A 646 13.42 27.08 -6.44
CA LYS A 646 13.94 28.36 -5.95
C LYS A 646 12.94 29.46 -6.30
N LEU A 647 12.33 30.05 -5.30
CA LEU A 647 11.32 31.08 -5.47
C LEU A 647 11.83 32.41 -4.90
N ALA A 648 11.81 33.44 -5.71
CA ALA A 648 12.08 34.81 -5.26
C ALA A 648 10.73 35.46 -4.92
N VAL A 649 10.35 35.41 -3.64
CA VAL A 649 9.11 35.98 -3.13
C VAL A 649 9.43 36.99 -2.04
N SER A 650 8.81 38.16 -2.10
CA SER A 650 8.89 39.21 -1.09
C SER A 650 7.58 39.99 -1.07
N GLY A 651 7.06 40.24 0.14
CA GLY A 651 5.83 40.99 0.34
C GLY A 651 4.56 40.14 0.35
N SER A 652 3.43 40.81 0.17
CA SER A 652 2.10 40.22 0.27
C SER A 652 1.49 39.82 -1.07
N THR A 653 2.19 40.06 -2.18
CA THR A 653 1.70 39.72 -3.53
C THR A 653 2.86 39.23 -4.38
N PHE A 654 2.67 38.09 -5.03
CA PHE A 654 3.66 37.54 -5.96
C PHE A 654 2.95 36.73 -7.06
N SER A 655 3.67 36.33 -8.07
CA SER A 655 3.17 35.49 -9.15
C SER A 655 3.94 34.19 -9.22
N TYR A 656 3.23 33.12 -9.54
CA TYR A 656 3.80 31.80 -9.81
C TYR A 656 3.08 31.14 -10.98
N THR A 657 3.83 30.47 -11.84
CA THR A 657 3.25 29.69 -12.94
C THR A 657 3.27 28.19 -12.56
N PHE A 658 2.10 27.63 -12.32
CA PHE A 658 1.91 26.21 -12.08
C PHE A 658 2.03 25.44 -13.40
N PRO A 659 3.05 24.61 -13.58
CA PRO A 659 3.20 23.85 -14.82
C PRO A 659 2.01 22.93 -15.07
N LYS A 660 1.71 22.64 -16.33
CA LYS A 660 0.67 21.68 -16.70
C LYS A 660 0.89 20.34 -16.01
N ALA A 661 -0.20 19.67 -15.66
CA ALA A 661 -0.18 18.32 -15.09
C ALA A 661 0.88 18.17 -13.99
N SER A 662 0.78 18.97 -12.92
CA SER A 662 1.79 19.01 -11.86
C SER A 662 1.20 19.16 -10.46
N VAL A 663 2.02 18.81 -9.46
CA VAL A 663 1.79 19.09 -8.05
C VAL A 663 2.88 20.03 -7.56
N THR A 664 2.48 21.14 -6.95
CA THR A 664 3.40 22.16 -6.43
C THR A 664 3.15 22.38 -4.93
N GLU A 665 4.22 22.45 -4.15
CA GLU A 665 4.24 22.90 -2.76
C GLU A 665 5.03 24.21 -2.71
N ILE A 666 4.48 25.27 -2.11
CA ILE A 666 5.17 26.54 -1.86
C ILE A 666 5.06 26.83 -0.38
N GLU A 667 6.20 26.91 0.30
CA GLU A 667 6.32 27.31 1.69
C GLU A 667 6.78 28.78 1.76
N LEU A 668 6.01 29.60 2.48
CA LEU A 668 6.26 31.02 2.71
C LEU A 668 6.58 31.25 4.19
N ARG A 669 7.60 32.09 4.43
CA ARG A 669 8.00 32.53 5.77
C ARG A 669 8.15 34.03 5.82
#